data_1d89fe300ef4c0e095a91b4e34f11470
#
_entry.id   1d89fe300ef4c0e095a91b4e34f11470
#
_cell.length_a   1.000
_cell.length_b   1.000
_cell.length_c   1.000
_cell.angle_alpha   90.00
_cell.angle_beta   90.00
_cell.angle_gamma   90.00
#
_symmetry.space_group_name_H-M   'P 1'
#
loop_
_entity.id
_entity.type
_entity.pdbx_description
1 polymer ?
#
loop_
_entity_poly.entity_id
_entity_poly.type
_entity_poly.pdbx_seq_one_letter_code
_entity_poly.pdbx_strand_id
1 'polypeptide(L)'
;MKDLTMLRRIMTVLSCILLFPCIHAQQRIYDFNAPGSKCYFRYIAFTADSNYTMIRRPFIFILGKADETAAEIFAGDTLKASPRFLNYYLVYLPGLGSTSEEKLGCVGALVSLLTYNFKYGRSNIFLQVNDTAISRNDINLYGLRTVFKTIRLSSESDKSAEQGFGTGALADDFKESVNDYKPEEKVPEDLAVYYEEKNEDDTTNLNQQSELPVKTFFGPPSAYNYTLTGIVKDQSTGEALPFASIQIRGTTLGANTNADGYFTLLKVPTDTSTLVVQYVGYRKTPVYLTPQTPKKNMMVEIRPQSRTLNEVKVTAYRDDVVFIKKDEVSTVRLTPVKMQQLPSIGERDVMRSLQLMPGISASNESSSGLYVRGGTPDQNLILYDGFTVYHVDHLYGFYSAFNSNALKDIQLFKGGFESRFGGRISSVTEISSKEGNQKQINFGFDVSMLSTNFFTEIPIGKKFTSFMAFRRSYQGTIYDMIFKKFNKSSTFVPPDVGTGPGRRFSNNAEISSYFYDLNGKFTYRPGEKDIISLSIYNGTDKLDNSFSSDVPSFGQFNANFSMNSVDLTTYGNIGSSLKWSRKWNSKLYGNTILSYSNYYNDRNRSSERTLINPEGNSTNMNGVFENNDLKDYSFKSDYQVEAGSYSQVNFGIFGTYYDIKYSYAQSDTANILDRDGTALLSGAYLQGRVKLLDDKLQVVPGLRANYFSTTEKFYFEPRLSLTYTLTDRISLRGSTGRFCQFANRVTREDIMSGSKEFWILSDGSSVPVSSAVHFIAGISYESPGYTFSAEGYYKFISNLTEYSLRINASPMKMDYNENFFNGYGYSRGIEFLAQKNTGNLNGWISYTLGEAKNHFDEYSDKYYPANQDVTHEFKIVGLYKYRRWDFSANWIYATGRPYTAPSGAYSITLLDGTQQDFFTVTAKNSIRLPDYHRLDVSASYKLLMGKRGDNRRRELGTVSFSLFNVYDHHNIWYKQFTIQDGGILETNINYLGITPNFTLSLKLR
;
A
#
# COMPACT_ATOMS: atom_id res chain seq x y z
N MET A 1 -0.20 36.07 -17.61
CA MET A 1 -0.91 35.49 -16.44
C MET A 1 -2.42 35.82 -16.42
N LYS A 2 -2.87 36.92 -16.99
CA LYS A 2 -4.33 37.22 -17.13
C LYS A 2 -5.02 36.34 -18.18
N ASP A 3 -4.31 35.95 -19.25
CA ASP A 3 -4.84 35.11 -20.34
C ASP A 3 -5.08 33.66 -19.94
N LEU A 4 -4.26 33.10 -19.03
CA LEU A 4 -4.44 31.72 -18.54
C LEU A 4 -5.68 31.60 -17.63
N THR A 5 -6.08 32.65 -16.97
CA THR A 5 -7.29 32.67 -16.11
C THR A 5 -8.56 32.81 -16.96
N MET A 6 -8.48 33.53 -18.06
CA MET A 6 -9.58 33.64 -19.05
C MET A 6 -9.80 32.30 -19.79
N LEU A 7 -8.71 31.64 -20.23
CA LEU A 7 -8.77 30.31 -20.87
C LEU A 7 -9.35 29.25 -19.92
N ARG A 8 -9.01 29.31 -18.64
CA ARG A 8 -9.50 28.36 -17.60
C ARG A 8 -10.98 28.58 -17.29
N ARG A 9 -11.47 29.80 -17.36
CA ARG A 9 -12.88 30.13 -17.17
C ARG A 9 -13.71 29.77 -18.42
N ILE A 10 -13.18 29.97 -19.62
CA ILE A 10 -13.80 29.52 -20.87
C ILE A 10 -13.82 27.97 -20.96
N MET A 11 -12.80 27.26 -20.47
CA MET A 11 -12.81 25.79 -20.36
C MET A 11 -13.90 25.26 -19.42
N THR A 12 -14.18 25.94 -18.33
CA THR A 12 -15.31 25.58 -17.43
C THR A 12 -16.65 25.78 -18.14
N VAL A 13 -16.73 26.76 -19.00
CA VAL A 13 -17.92 27.10 -19.80
C VAL A 13 -18.19 26.07 -20.90
N LEU A 14 -17.17 25.66 -21.64
CA LEU A 14 -17.36 24.64 -22.68
C LEU A 14 -17.50 23.23 -22.15
N SER A 15 -16.93 22.92 -21.00
CA SER A 15 -17.30 21.68 -20.30
C SER A 15 -18.77 21.69 -19.86
N CYS A 16 -19.35 22.86 -19.58
CA CYS A 16 -20.80 23.00 -19.40
C CYS A 16 -21.58 22.89 -20.73
N ILE A 17 -21.08 23.46 -21.85
CA ILE A 17 -21.71 23.34 -23.16
C ILE A 17 -21.71 21.90 -23.67
N LEU A 18 -20.68 21.10 -23.36
CA LEU A 18 -20.56 19.69 -23.77
C LEU A 18 -21.26 18.70 -22.84
N LEU A 19 -21.84 19.17 -21.72
CA LEU A 19 -22.34 18.30 -20.63
C LEU A 19 -23.88 18.29 -20.49
N PHE A 20 -24.66 18.90 -21.39
CA PHE A 20 -26.12 18.97 -21.22
C PHE A 20 -26.97 18.32 -22.35
N PRO A 21 -28.07 17.70 -22.00
CA PRO A 21 -28.83 16.72 -22.73
C PRO A 21 -30.26 17.11 -23.15
N CYS A 22 -30.85 16.39 -24.09
CA CYS A 22 -32.29 16.40 -24.39
C CYS A 22 -32.91 15.03 -24.47
N ILE A 23 -34.06 14.84 -23.86
CA ILE A 23 -35.02 13.81 -24.24
C ILE A 23 -36.40 14.45 -24.31
N HIS A 24 -37.16 14.17 -25.38
CA HIS A 24 -38.47 14.65 -25.73
C HIS A 24 -38.55 16.15 -25.88
N ALA A 25 -38.57 16.61 -27.12
CA ALA A 25 -39.16 17.83 -27.65
C ALA A 25 -39.48 19.00 -26.66
N GLN A 26 -38.86 19.12 -25.53
CA GLN A 26 -38.87 20.32 -24.69
C GLN A 26 -37.53 21.00 -24.83
N GLN A 27 -37.55 22.05 -25.63
CA GLN A 27 -36.45 22.99 -25.78
C GLN A 27 -36.08 23.57 -24.42
N ARG A 28 -34.89 23.22 -23.90
CA ARG A 28 -34.35 23.98 -22.76
C ARG A 28 -33.32 24.94 -23.27
N ILE A 29 -33.58 26.21 -23.04
CA ILE A 29 -32.68 27.32 -23.34
C ILE A 29 -31.73 27.47 -22.17
N TYR A 30 -30.43 27.50 -22.42
CA TYR A 30 -29.40 27.70 -21.43
C TYR A 30 -28.74 29.05 -21.65
N ASP A 31 -28.73 29.89 -20.64
CA ASP A 31 -28.02 31.15 -20.62
C ASP A 31 -26.64 30.99 -20.01
N PHE A 32 -25.67 31.50 -20.72
CA PHE A 32 -24.30 31.45 -20.25
C PHE A 32 -23.64 32.82 -20.34
N ASN A 33 -23.12 33.27 -19.17
CA ASN A 33 -22.36 34.50 -19.06
C ASN A 33 -20.94 34.15 -18.67
N ALA A 34 -19.96 34.36 -19.54
CA ALA A 34 -18.57 34.10 -19.22
C ALA A 34 -18.07 35.10 -18.17
N PRO A 35 -17.73 34.66 -16.91
CA PRO A 35 -17.29 35.59 -15.88
C PRO A 35 -16.04 36.36 -16.31
N GLY A 36 -16.15 37.68 -16.39
CA GLY A 36 -15.06 38.58 -16.80
C GLY A 36 -14.94 38.82 -18.31
N SER A 37 -15.88 38.34 -19.13
CA SER A 37 -16.04 38.68 -20.54
C SER A 37 -17.41 39.32 -20.77
N LYS A 38 -17.52 40.16 -21.79
CA LYS A 38 -18.81 40.70 -22.23
C LYS A 38 -19.57 39.73 -23.11
N CYS A 39 -19.11 38.46 -23.26
CA CYS A 39 -19.72 37.46 -24.14
C CYS A 39 -20.86 36.75 -23.43
N TYR A 40 -22.06 36.91 -23.96
CA TYR A 40 -23.28 36.23 -23.53
C TYR A 40 -23.77 35.30 -24.63
N PHE A 41 -23.97 34.04 -24.29
CA PHE A 41 -24.36 32.97 -25.21
C PHE A 41 -25.67 32.32 -24.75
N ARG A 42 -26.53 32.00 -25.70
CA ARG A 42 -27.62 31.04 -25.52
C ARG A 42 -27.40 29.85 -26.44
N TYR A 43 -27.61 28.64 -25.96
CA TYR A 43 -27.47 27.47 -26.79
C TYR A 43 -28.58 26.46 -26.58
N ILE A 44 -28.85 25.69 -27.60
CA ILE A 44 -29.71 24.50 -27.58
C ILE A 44 -28.97 23.35 -28.20
N ALA A 45 -29.07 22.19 -27.55
CA ALA A 45 -28.59 20.94 -28.10
C ALA A 45 -29.81 20.11 -28.55
N PHE A 46 -29.82 19.69 -29.82
CA PHE A 46 -30.83 18.80 -30.37
C PHE A 46 -30.31 17.40 -30.51
N THR A 47 -30.95 16.40 -29.89
CA THR A 47 -30.58 15.01 -29.98
C THR A 47 -31.83 14.12 -30.06
N ALA A 48 -31.87 13.19 -31.01
CA ALA A 48 -33.00 12.28 -31.20
C ALA A 48 -32.82 10.89 -30.63
N ASP A 49 -31.59 10.49 -30.25
CA ASP A 49 -31.27 9.11 -29.93
C ASP A 49 -30.84 8.90 -28.48
N SER A 50 -31.32 7.84 -27.87
CA SER A 50 -30.98 7.45 -26.48
C SER A 50 -29.63 6.72 -26.34
N ASN A 51 -28.98 6.35 -27.43
CA ASN A 51 -27.66 5.70 -27.49
C ASN A 51 -26.60 6.69 -27.91
N TYR A 52 -26.03 7.40 -26.95
CA TYR A 52 -25.02 8.43 -27.20
C TYR A 52 -23.62 7.88 -27.32
N THR A 53 -23.16 7.76 -28.52
CA THR A 53 -21.76 7.97 -28.90
C THR A 53 -21.53 9.46 -29.08
N MET A 54 -20.41 10.00 -28.61
CA MET A 54 -19.98 11.38 -28.95
C MET A 54 -19.65 11.44 -30.44
N ILE A 55 -20.68 11.49 -31.29
CA ILE A 55 -20.54 11.76 -32.70
C ILE A 55 -20.22 13.26 -32.82
N ARG A 56 -19.23 13.63 -33.63
CA ARG A 56 -18.98 15.03 -33.98
C ARG A 56 -20.19 15.61 -34.66
N ARG A 57 -20.86 16.52 -33.97
CA ARG A 57 -22.05 17.19 -34.50
C ARG A 57 -21.65 18.55 -35.03
N PRO A 58 -22.25 19.02 -36.10
CA PRO A 58 -21.97 20.38 -36.58
C PRO A 58 -22.42 21.42 -35.54
N PHE A 59 -21.64 22.47 -35.43
CA PHE A 59 -22.02 23.69 -34.69
C PHE A 59 -22.58 24.72 -35.66
N ILE A 60 -23.76 25.26 -35.33
CA ILE A 60 -24.40 26.32 -36.05
C ILE A 60 -24.39 27.54 -35.13
N PHE A 61 -23.67 28.56 -35.53
CA PHE A 61 -23.63 29.85 -34.82
C PHE A 61 -24.65 30.80 -35.50
N ILE A 62 -25.52 31.44 -34.70
CA ILE A 62 -26.46 32.42 -35.16
C ILE A 62 -26.20 33.75 -34.44
N LEU A 63 -25.86 34.78 -35.19
CA LEU A 63 -25.77 36.16 -34.70
C LEU A 63 -27.11 36.83 -34.88
N GLY A 64 -27.83 37.13 -33.78
CA GLY A 64 -29.15 37.76 -33.80
C GLY A 64 -29.11 39.26 -34.09
N LYS A 65 -30.24 39.83 -34.52
CA LYS A 65 -30.48 41.28 -34.67
C LYS A 65 -30.44 41.94 -33.30
N ALA A 66 -30.27 43.27 -33.29
CA ALA A 66 -30.14 44.03 -32.06
C ALA A 66 -31.36 43.94 -31.11
N ASP A 67 -32.53 43.69 -31.65
CA ASP A 67 -33.83 43.61 -30.97
C ASP A 67 -34.43 42.21 -30.93
N GLU A 68 -33.75 41.20 -31.49
CA GLU A 68 -34.24 39.84 -31.60
C GLU A 68 -33.93 39.04 -30.31
N THR A 69 -34.95 38.41 -29.75
CA THR A 69 -34.79 37.55 -28.58
C THR A 69 -34.54 36.10 -28.99
N ALA A 70 -33.79 35.35 -28.17
CA ALA A 70 -33.55 33.95 -28.46
C ALA A 70 -34.85 33.10 -28.46
N ALA A 71 -35.86 33.52 -27.72
CA ALA A 71 -37.16 32.85 -27.67
C ALA A 71 -37.89 32.94 -29.03
N GLU A 72 -37.78 34.04 -29.74
CA GLU A 72 -38.38 34.22 -31.08
C GLU A 72 -37.69 33.34 -32.14
N ILE A 73 -36.37 33.25 -32.10
CA ILE A 73 -35.57 32.37 -33.00
C ILE A 73 -35.90 30.90 -32.79
N PHE A 74 -36.13 30.51 -31.55
CA PHE A 74 -36.36 29.11 -31.24
C PHE A 74 -37.85 28.70 -31.25
N ALA A 75 -38.76 29.61 -31.34
CA ALA A 75 -40.20 29.34 -31.41
C ALA A 75 -40.67 28.88 -32.80
N GLY A 76 -39.87 29.08 -33.85
CA GLY A 76 -40.22 28.72 -35.24
C GLY A 76 -40.46 27.22 -35.43
N ASP A 77 -41.63 26.86 -35.94
CA ASP A 77 -42.11 25.50 -36.11
C ASP A 77 -41.30 24.65 -37.14
N THR A 78 -40.53 25.29 -38.01
CA THR A 78 -39.74 24.63 -39.03
C THR A 78 -38.58 23.78 -38.56
N LEU A 79 -38.04 24.03 -37.37
CA LEU A 79 -36.99 23.25 -36.74
C LEU A 79 -37.52 21.96 -36.07
N LYS A 80 -38.84 21.93 -35.77
CA LYS A 80 -39.48 20.75 -35.15
C LYS A 80 -39.90 19.66 -36.14
N ALA A 81 -40.05 19.98 -37.43
CA ALA A 81 -40.72 19.11 -38.40
C ALA A 81 -39.81 18.17 -39.20
N SER A 82 -38.51 18.35 -39.16
CA SER A 82 -37.59 17.52 -39.95
C SER A 82 -36.75 16.58 -39.13
N PRO A 83 -36.85 15.23 -39.26
CA PRO A 83 -36.02 14.26 -38.59
C PRO A 83 -34.52 14.44 -38.85
N ARG A 84 -34.14 15.09 -39.95
CA ARG A 84 -32.77 15.31 -40.37
C ARG A 84 -32.01 16.35 -39.56
N PHE A 85 -32.71 17.22 -38.80
CA PHE A 85 -32.12 18.31 -38.01
C PHE A 85 -31.78 17.93 -36.57
N LEU A 86 -31.95 16.69 -36.19
CA LEU A 86 -31.86 16.23 -34.81
C LEU A 86 -30.46 16.05 -34.25
N ASN A 87 -29.39 16.40 -34.99
CA ASN A 87 -28.02 16.07 -34.64
C ASN A 87 -27.01 17.21 -34.79
N TYR A 88 -27.31 18.41 -34.27
CA TYR A 88 -26.38 19.54 -34.28
C TYR A 88 -26.45 20.37 -33.00
N TYR A 89 -25.43 21.22 -32.76
CA TYR A 89 -25.43 22.21 -31.69
C TYR A 89 -25.77 23.59 -32.29
N LEU A 90 -26.81 24.25 -31.77
CA LEU A 90 -27.20 25.60 -32.14
C LEU A 90 -26.73 26.55 -31.06
N VAL A 91 -25.88 27.51 -31.41
CA VAL A 91 -25.35 28.54 -30.51
C VAL A 91 -25.82 29.90 -30.97
N TYR A 92 -26.56 30.58 -30.15
CA TYR A 92 -27.13 31.88 -30.46
C TYR A 92 -26.48 32.99 -29.63
N LEU A 93 -26.08 34.08 -30.27
CA LEU A 93 -25.63 35.31 -29.66
C LEU A 93 -26.70 36.40 -29.81
N PRO A 94 -27.39 36.79 -28.72
CA PRO A 94 -28.38 37.82 -28.79
C PRO A 94 -27.77 39.19 -29.12
N GLY A 95 -28.51 39.99 -29.85
CA GLY A 95 -28.07 41.29 -30.32
C GLY A 95 -28.10 42.40 -29.28
N LEU A 96 -28.83 42.23 -28.18
CA LEU A 96 -29.12 43.28 -27.23
C LEU A 96 -27.87 43.88 -26.56
N GLY A 97 -27.55 45.14 -26.87
CA GLY A 97 -26.50 45.90 -26.18
C GLY A 97 -25.06 45.61 -26.59
N SER A 98 -24.80 44.79 -27.63
CA SER A 98 -23.44 44.51 -28.12
C SER A 98 -23.19 45.13 -29.48
N THR A 99 -21.99 45.69 -29.69
CA THR A 99 -21.55 46.17 -31.01
C THR A 99 -21.26 44.96 -31.94
N SER A 100 -21.28 45.16 -33.26
CA SER A 100 -20.91 44.16 -34.27
C SER A 100 -19.50 43.58 -33.99
N GLU A 101 -18.60 44.46 -33.55
CA GLU A 101 -17.24 44.08 -33.17
C GLU A 101 -17.17 43.14 -31.97
N GLU A 102 -17.94 43.41 -30.92
CA GLU A 102 -18.04 42.56 -29.74
C GLU A 102 -18.64 41.17 -30.09
N LYS A 103 -19.65 41.10 -30.95
CA LYS A 103 -20.28 39.87 -31.40
C LYS A 103 -19.30 39.00 -32.20
N LEU A 104 -18.60 39.59 -33.16
CA LEU A 104 -17.61 38.86 -33.97
C LEU A 104 -16.40 38.42 -33.14
N GLY A 105 -15.96 39.23 -32.18
CA GLY A 105 -14.92 38.88 -31.22
C GLY A 105 -15.31 37.69 -30.35
N CYS A 106 -16.55 37.60 -29.88
CA CYS A 106 -17.08 36.47 -29.12
C CYS A 106 -17.16 35.19 -29.94
N VAL A 107 -17.63 35.28 -31.20
CA VAL A 107 -17.63 34.12 -32.15
C VAL A 107 -16.21 33.66 -32.40
N GLY A 108 -15.27 34.57 -32.66
CA GLY A 108 -13.87 34.24 -32.90
C GLY A 108 -13.23 33.52 -31.72
N ALA A 109 -13.48 33.98 -30.48
CA ALA A 109 -12.99 33.33 -29.28
C ALA A 109 -13.52 31.90 -29.09
N LEU A 110 -14.82 31.70 -29.32
CA LEU A 110 -15.47 30.39 -29.18
C LEU A 110 -15.06 29.43 -30.28
N VAL A 111 -14.93 29.90 -31.52
CA VAL A 111 -14.46 29.11 -32.66
C VAL A 111 -12.99 28.72 -32.50
N SER A 112 -12.13 29.62 -32.01
CA SER A 112 -10.75 29.32 -31.71
C SER A 112 -10.68 28.21 -30.67
N LEU A 113 -11.51 28.23 -29.66
CA LEU A 113 -11.58 27.20 -28.65
C LEU A 113 -12.02 25.86 -29.24
N LEU A 114 -13.04 25.83 -30.11
CA LEU A 114 -13.48 24.60 -30.78
C LEU A 114 -12.40 24.01 -31.67
N THR A 115 -11.69 24.84 -32.42
CA THR A 115 -10.66 24.37 -33.38
C THR A 115 -9.38 23.93 -32.66
N TYR A 116 -8.89 24.66 -31.67
CA TYR A 116 -7.66 24.37 -30.98
C TYR A 116 -7.79 23.33 -29.86
N ASN A 117 -8.84 23.45 -29.04
CA ASN A 117 -8.98 22.57 -27.86
C ASN A 117 -9.81 21.32 -28.16
N PHE A 118 -10.77 21.39 -29.09
CA PHE A 118 -11.64 20.29 -29.45
C PHE A 118 -11.42 19.74 -30.86
N LYS A 119 -10.44 20.30 -31.60
CA LYS A 119 -10.04 19.84 -32.94
C LYS A 119 -11.21 19.75 -33.94
N TYR A 120 -12.17 20.64 -33.82
CA TYR A 120 -13.25 20.76 -34.79
C TYR A 120 -12.72 21.32 -36.10
N GLY A 121 -12.89 20.60 -37.19
CA GLY A 121 -12.53 21.06 -38.50
C GLY A 121 -13.57 22.04 -39.10
N ARG A 122 -13.18 22.80 -40.12
CA ARG A 122 -14.02 23.76 -40.85
C ARG A 122 -15.33 23.16 -41.39
N SER A 123 -15.31 21.88 -41.80
CA SER A 123 -16.48 21.16 -42.32
C SER A 123 -17.62 21.01 -41.30
N ASN A 124 -17.36 21.25 -40.06
CA ASN A 124 -18.28 20.98 -38.92
C ASN A 124 -18.80 22.23 -38.24
N ILE A 125 -18.46 23.43 -38.75
CA ILE A 125 -18.81 24.72 -38.15
C ILE A 125 -19.47 25.62 -39.21
N PHE A 126 -20.66 26.11 -38.89
CA PHE A 126 -21.50 26.93 -39.76
C PHE A 126 -21.81 28.25 -39.04
N LEU A 127 -21.95 29.36 -39.78
CA LEU A 127 -22.31 30.66 -39.29
C LEU A 127 -23.48 31.22 -40.06
N GLN A 128 -24.52 31.62 -39.35
CA GLN A 128 -25.64 32.43 -39.91
C GLN A 128 -25.67 33.78 -39.18
N VAL A 129 -25.71 34.87 -39.93
CA VAL A 129 -25.72 36.21 -39.44
C VAL A 129 -27.06 36.85 -39.77
N ASN A 130 -27.90 37.04 -38.75
CA ASN A 130 -29.20 37.74 -38.86
C ASN A 130 -29.07 39.24 -38.69
N ASP A 131 -27.97 39.72 -38.10
CA ASP A 131 -27.72 41.11 -37.88
C ASP A 131 -27.26 41.82 -39.16
N THR A 132 -28.11 42.69 -39.69
CA THR A 132 -27.88 43.46 -40.95
C THR A 132 -26.78 44.51 -40.83
N ALA A 133 -26.34 44.82 -39.62
CA ALA A 133 -25.19 45.70 -39.36
C ALA A 133 -23.84 45.02 -39.58
N ILE A 134 -23.79 43.69 -39.69
CA ILE A 134 -22.56 42.92 -39.90
C ILE A 134 -22.43 42.57 -41.40
N SER A 135 -21.40 43.06 -42.00
CA SER A 135 -21.10 42.83 -43.41
C SER A 135 -20.09 41.66 -43.57
N ARG A 136 -19.99 41.12 -44.83
CA ARG A 136 -19.00 40.13 -45.18
C ARG A 136 -17.56 40.62 -44.99
N ASN A 137 -17.34 41.91 -45.13
CA ASN A 137 -16.04 42.52 -44.88
C ASN A 137 -15.66 42.48 -43.41
N ASP A 138 -16.62 42.70 -42.52
CA ASP A 138 -16.37 42.60 -41.06
C ASP A 138 -15.99 41.19 -40.65
N ILE A 139 -16.66 40.16 -41.22
CA ILE A 139 -16.32 38.74 -40.97
C ILE A 139 -14.91 38.41 -41.50
N ASN A 140 -14.53 39.00 -42.62
CA ASN A 140 -13.17 38.84 -43.20
C ASN A 140 -12.10 39.51 -42.34
N LEU A 141 -12.36 40.68 -41.82
CA LEU A 141 -11.48 41.43 -40.94
C LEU A 141 -11.14 40.64 -39.65
N TYR A 142 -12.07 39.88 -39.11
CA TYR A 142 -11.89 38.99 -37.95
C TYR A 142 -11.34 37.63 -38.33
N GLY A 143 -11.00 37.35 -39.61
CA GLY A 143 -10.40 36.09 -40.05
C GLY A 143 -11.35 34.89 -39.99
N LEU A 144 -12.62 35.11 -39.75
CA LEU A 144 -13.59 34.04 -39.52
C LEU A 144 -13.98 33.29 -40.79
N ARG A 145 -13.79 33.86 -41.99
CA ARG A 145 -14.10 33.25 -43.29
C ARG A 145 -13.40 31.91 -43.50
N THR A 146 -12.20 31.75 -42.98
CA THR A 146 -11.40 30.51 -43.15
C THR A 146 -11.79 29.42 -42.18
N VAL A 147 -12.63 29.71 -41.21
CA VAL A 147 -12.97 28.80 -40.10
C VAL A 147 -14.31 28.11 -40.30
N PHE A 148 -15.25 28.81 -40.92
CA PHE A 148 -16.61 28.29 -41.18
C PHE A 148 -16.71 27.56 -42.54
N LYS A 149 -17.44 26.44 -42.55
CA LYS A 149 -17.78 25.74 -43.80
C LYS A 149 -18.65 26.59 -44.71
N THR A 150 -19.68 27.19 -44.13
CA THR A 150 -20.66 28.05 -44.81
C THR A 150 -20.96 29.29 -43.95
N ILE A 151 -21.00 30.46 -44.56
CA ILE A 151 -21.39 31.72 -43.92
C ILE A 151 -22.53 32.31 -44.73
N ARG A 152 -23.64 32.59 -44.06
CA ARG A 152 -24.80 33.23 -44.66
C ARG A 152 -25.10 34.55 -43.96
N LEU A 153 -25.40 35.59 -44.76
CA LEU A 153 -25.70 36.93 -44.26
C LEU A 153 -27.15 37.30 -44.63
N SER A 154 -27.90 37.84 -43.72
CA SER A 154 -29.27 38.34 -43.98
C SER A 154 -29.30 39.55 -44.89
N SER A 155 -28.16 40.26 -45.03
CA SER A 155 -28.04 41.41 -45.93
C SER A 155 -27.86 41.06 -47.41
N GLU A 156 -27.56 39.79 -47.72
CA GLU A 156 -27.42 39.29 -49.08
C GLU A 156 -28.81 38.90 -49.58
N SER A 157 -29.44 39.78 -50.38
CA SER A 157 -30.77 39.54 -51.00
C SER A 157 -30.68 38.55 -52.14
N ASP A 158 -31.03 37.31 -51.88
CA ASP A 158 -31.44 36.35 -52.92
C ASP A 158 -32.96 36.38 -52.98
N LYS A 159 -33.52 36.37 -54.27
CA LYS A 159 -34.94 36.42 -54.49
C LYS A 159 -35.76 35.26 -53.91
N SER A 160 -35.12 34.26 -53.34
CA SER A 160 -35.76 33.15 -52.66
C SER A 160 -35.96 33.43 -51.17
N ALA A 161 -35.53 34.60 -50.70
CA ALA A 161 -35.41 34.89 -49.24
C ALA A 161 -36.68 35.55 -48.65
N GLU A 162 -37.72 35.83 -49.45
CA GLU A 162 -38.95 36.43 -48.91
C GLU A 162 -39.74 35.55 -47.95
N GLN A 163 -39.44 34.30 -47.82
CA GLN A 163 -40.11 33.37 -46.88
C GLN A 163 -39.22 32.77 -45.77
N GLY A 164 -37.97 33.20 -45.54
CA GLY A 164 -37.07 32.44 -44.72
C GLY A 164 -36.39 33.08 -43.55
N PHE A 165 -36.38 34.39 -43.38
CA PHE A 165 -35.76 35.13 -42.32
C PHE A 165 -36.70 35.73 -41.30
N GLY A 166 -37.86 35.11 -41.14
CA GLY A 166 -38.68 35.35 -39.95
C GLY A 166 -38.15 34.42 -38.84
N THR A 167 -37.89 35.02 -37.72
CA THR A 167 -37.73 34.36 -36.41
C THR A 167 -37.35 32.85 -36.44
N GLY A 168 -36.06 32.56 -36.39
CA GLY A 168 -35.52 31.22 -36.09
C GLY A 168 -35.41 30.20 -37.22
N ALA A 169 -35.81 30.51 -38.47
CA ALA A 169 -35.68 29.61 -39.61
C ALA A 169 -34.31 29.73 -40.27
N LEU A 170 -33.57 28.61 -40.42
CA LEU A 170 -32.42 28.53 -41.29
C LEU A 170 -32.87 28.59 -42.76
N ALA A 171 -32.16 29.31 -43.63
CA ALA A 171 -32.43 29.33 -45.04
C ALA A 171 -32.23 27.93 -45.68
N ASP A 172 -32.97 27.59 -46.74
CA ASP A 172 -33.01 26.22 -47.27
C ASP A 172 -31.65 25.72 -47.76
N ASP A 173 -30.86 26.58 -48.41
CA ASP A 173 -29.50 26.24 -48.86
C ASP A 173 -28.55 26.03 -47.70
N PHE A 174 -28.73 26.75 -46.60
CA PHE A 174 -27.96 26.55 -45.35
C PHE A 174 -28.39 25.23 -44.68
N LYS A 175 -29.69 24.92 -44.69
CA LYS A 175 -30.25 23.66 -44.24
C LYS A 175 -29.70 22.49 -45.04
N GLU A 176 -29.62 22.63 -46.40
CA GLU A 176 -29.00 21.67 -47.30
C GLU A 176 -27.53 21.42 -46.92
N SER A 177 -26.75 22.49 -46.75
CA SER A 177 -25.35 22.41 -46.36
C SER A 177 -25.14 21.67 -45.01
N VAL A 178 -26.07 21.81 -44.08
CA VAL A 178 -26.06 21.09 -42.81
C VAL A 178 -26.54 19.66 -42.95
N ASN A 179 -27.55 19.41 -43.81
CA ASN A 179 -28.08 18.07 -44.05
C ASN A 179 -27.12 17.19 -44.87
N ASP A 180 -26.31 17.81 -45.76
CA ASP A 180 -25.28 17.11 -46.55
C ASP A 180 -24.05 16.81 -45.70
N TYR A 181 -24.02 17.25 -44.44
CA TYR A 181 -22.95 16.86 -43.53
C TYR A 181 -22.96 15.34 -43.33
N LYS A 182 -21.98 14.69 -43.90
CA LYS A 182 -21.66 13.29 -43.62
C LYS A 182 -20.55 13.28 -42.59
N PRO A 183 -20.68 12.54 -41.50
CA PRO A 183 -19.54 12.27 -40.61
C PRO A 183 -18.40 11.71 -41.47
N GLU A 184 -17.21 12.25 -41.32
CA GLU A 184 -16.05 11.69 -42.05
C GLU A 184 -15.93 10.21 -41.68
N GLU A 185 -15.98 9.32 -42.71
CA GLU A 185 -15.86 7.87 -42.53
C GLU A 185 -14.50 7.46 -41.95
N LYS A 186 -13.51 8.32 -42.11
CA LYS A 186 -12.20 8.18 -41.48
C LYS A 186 -11.93 9.37 -40.60
N VAL A 187 -12.08 9.16 -39.31
CA VAL A 187 -11.54 10.06 -38.29
C VAL A 187 -10.02 10.01 -38.43
N PRO A 188 -9.30 11.15 -38.49
CA PRO A 188 -7.85 11.16 -38.50
C PRO A 188 -7.31 10.24 -37.40
N GLU A 189 -6.22 9.49 -37.67
CA GLU A 189 -5.72 8.42 -36.79
C GLU A 189 -5.47 8.91 -35.35
N ASP A 190 -5.19 10.20 -35.18
CA ASP A 190 -5.02 10.84 -33.89
C ASP A 190 -6.35 11.16 -33.18
N LEU A 191 -7.47 11.09 -33.88
CA LEU A 191 -8.83 11.33 -33.37
C LEU A 191 -9.69 10.05 -33.34
N ALA A 192 -9.36 9.04 -34.14
CA ALA A 192 -10.01 7.73 -34.13
C ALA A 192 -10.05 7.08 -32.74
N VAL A 193 -9.04 7.38 -31.92
CA VAL A 193 -8.92 6.93 -30.54
C VAL A 193 -10.06 7.43 -29.63
N TYR A 194 -10.74 8.49 -30.02
CA TYR A 194 -11.80 9.10 -29.20
C TYR A 194 -13.20 8.57 -29.54
N TYR A 195 -13.39 7.93 -30.72
CA TYR A 195 -14.72 7.68 -31.28
C TYR A 195 -15.04 6.24 -31.63
N GLU A 196 -14.06 5.35 -31.65
CA GLU A 196 -14.36 3.94 -31.84
C GLU A 196 -14.96 3.32 -30.58
N GLU A 197 -16.21 2.89 -30.64
CA GLU A 197 -16.70 1.81 -29.78
C GLU A 197 -15.93 0.56 -30.18
N LYS A 198 -14.83 0.30 -29.56
CA LYS A 198 -14.16 -0.98 -29.72
C LYS A 198 -14.91 -2.03 -28.94
N ASN A 199 -15.26 -3.10 -29.66
CA ASN A 199 -15.72 -4.35 -29.08
C ASN A 199 -14.90 -4.67 -27.81
N GLU A 200 -15.53 -5.17 -26.78
CA GLU A 200 -15.00 -5.41 -25.44
C GLU A 200 -13.69 -6.24 -25.38
N ASP A 201 -13.25 -6.81 -26.50
CA ASP A 201 -12.05 -7.65 -26.64
C ASP A 201 -10.79 -6.92 -27.14
N ASP A 202 -10.84 -5.63 -27.52
CA ASP A 202 -9.68 -4.94 -28.07
C ASP A 202 -8.87 -4.22 -27.01
N THR A 203 -7.93 -4.95 -26.41
CA THR A 203 -7.06 -4.48 -25.32
C THR A 203 -5.89 -3.59 -25.74
N THR A 204 -5.76 -3.23 -27.02
CA THR A 204 -4.52 -2.66 -27.56
C THR A 204 -4.44 -1.15 -27.61
N ASN A 205 -5.57 -0.42 -27.64
CA ASN A 205 -5.56 1.05 -27.70
C ASN A 205 -5.80 1.74 -26.36
N LEU A 206 -5.63 1.03 -25.24
CA LEU A 206 -5.87 1.54 -23.90
C LEU A 206 -4.82 2.56 -23.38
N ASN A 207 -3.75 2.80 -24.15
CA ASN A 207 -2.65 3.67 -23.72
C ASN A 207 -2.77 5.14 -24.16
N GLN A 208 -3.75 5.49 -24.97
CA GLN A 208 -3.89 6.87 -25.49
C GLN A 208 -5.01 7.68 -24.86
N GLN A 209 -5.75 7.14 -23.91
CA GLN A 209 -6.86 7.89 -23.34
C GLN A 209 -6.45 8.70 -22.12
N SER A 210 -6.34 10.00 -22.32
CA SER A 210 -6.35 10.97 -21.21
C SER A 210 -7.74 11.10 -20.57
N GLU A 211 -8.81 10.80 -21.32
CA GLU A 211 -10.18 10.71 -20.80
C GLU A 211 -10.92 9.62 -21.59
N LEU A 212 -11.52 8.68 -20.90
CA LEU A 212 -12.40 7.66 -21.48
C LEU A 212 -13.59 8.32 -22.18
N PRO A 213 -14.09 7.77 -23.30
CA PRO A 213 -15.36 8.23 -23.87
C PRO A 213 -16.44 8.10 -22.82
N VAL A 214 -17.01 9.25 -22.52
CA VAL A 214 -17.94 9.44 -21.44
C VAL A 214 -19.31 9.02 -21.93
N LYS A 215 -19.79 7.85 -21.54
CA LYS A 215 -21.26 7.61 -21.58
C LYS A 215 -21.88 8.51 -20.51
N THR A 216 -22.15 9.75 -20.83
CA THR A 216 -22.90 10.64 -19.96
C THR A 216 -24.38 10.46 -20.22
N PHE A 217 -25.15 10.30 -19.16
CA PHE A 217 -26.58 10.39 -19.25
C PHE A 217 -26.97 11.86 -19.37
N PHE A 218 -27.78 12.15 -20.36
CA PHE A 218 -28.25 13.50 -20.70
C PHE A 218 -29.77 13.60 -20.44
N GLY A 219 -30.19 13.51 -19.19
CA GLY A 219 -31.54 13.69 -18.71
C GLY A 219 -31.56 14.47 -17.40
N PRO A 220 -32.70 15.00 -16.97
CA PRO A 220 -32.80 15.60 -15.68
C PRO A 220 -32.51 14.55 -14.59
N PRO A 221 -31.85 14.92 -13.48
CA PRO A 221 -31.71 14.04 -12.35
C PRO A 221 -33.08 13.64 -11.81
N SER A 222 -33.26 12.37 -11.50
CA SER A 222 -34.48 11.88 -10.87
C SER A 222 -34.37 11.77 -9.35
N ALA A 223 -33.14 11.87 -8.80
CA ALA A 223 -32.90 11.84 -7.37
C ALA A 223 -31.75 12.75 -6.98
N TYR A 224 -31.90 13.39 -5.82
CA TYR A 224 -30.95 14.33 -5.22
C TYR A 224 -30.59 13.89 -3.80
N ASN A 225 -29.37 14.23 -3.35
CA ASN A 225 -28.90 14.02 -1.98
C ASN A 225 -29.20 12.61 -1.42
N TYR A 226 -28.97 11.57 -2.23
CA TYR A 226 -29.25 10.21 -1.86
C TYR A 226 -27.98 9.45 -1.43
N THR A 227 -28.18 8.29 -0.80
CA THR A 227 -27.10 7.38 -0.42
C THR A 227 -26.94 6.31 -1.50
N LEU A 228 -25.69 6.17 -1.99
CA LEU A 228 -25.29 5.13 -2.94
C LEU A 228 -24.46 4.08 -2.22
N THR A 229 -24.83 2.81 -2.37
CA THR A 229 -24.04 1.70 -1.83
C THR A 229 -23.68 0.71 -2.91
N GLY A 230 -22.47 0.12 -2.79
CA GLY A 230 -22.00 -0.82 -3.79
C GLY A 230 -20.76 -1.60 -3.35
N ILE A 231 -20.18 -2.31 -4.30
CA ILE A 231 -18.94 -3.07 -4.16
C ILE A 231 -18.01 -2.75 -5.32
N VAL A 232 -16.73 -2.56 -5.04
CA VAL A 232 -15.69 -2.40 -6.07
C VAL A 232 -14.98 -3.73 -6.28
N LYS A 233 -14.85 -4.14 -7.53
CA LYS A 233 -14.24 -5.42 -7.93
C LYS A 233 -13.17 -5.25 -9.01
N ASP A 234 -12.22 -6.19 -9.03
CA ASP A 234 -11.30 -6.37 -10.15
C ASP A 234 -12.06 -6.93 -11.36
N GLN A 235 -12.00 -6.24 -12.48
CA GLN A 235 -12.67 -6.69 -13.70
C GLN A 235 -12.09 -8.02 -14.24
N SER A 236 -10.80 -8.29 -14.05
CA SER A 236 -10.16 -9.49 -14.58
C SER A 236 -10.42 -10.74 -13.73
N THR A 237 -10.46 -10.59 -12.41
CA THR A 237 -10.60 -11.73 -11.47
C THR A 237 -11.98 -11.79 -10.82
N GLY A 238 -12.72 -10.69 -10.77
CA GLY A 238 -13.98 -10.56 -10.03
C GLY A 238 -13.79 -10.39 -8.51
N GLU A 239 -12.56 -10.41 -8.00
CA GLU A 239 -12.27 -10.22 -6.58
C GLU A 239 -12.68 -8.83 -6.10
N ALA A 240 -13.21 -8.75 -4.89
CA ALA A 240 -13.51 -7.47 -4.25
C ALA A 240 -12.23 -6.71 -3.94
N LEU A 241 -12.22 -5.38 -4.10
CA LEU A 241 -11.05 -4.52 -3.87
C LEU A 241 -11.20 -3.77 -2.54
N PRO A 242 -10.42 -4.14 -1.51
CA PRO A 242 -10.48 -3.51 -0.21
C PRO A 242 -9.93 -2.09 -0.29
N PHE A 243 -10.54 -1.18 0.48
CA PHE A 243 -10.08 0.19 0.65
C PHE A 243 -9.88 0.99 -0.66
N ALA A 244 -10.58 0.67 -1.73
CA ALA A 244 -10.62 1.48 -2.95
C ALA A 244 -11.26 2.84 -2.65
N SER A 245 -10.70 3.91 -3.18
CA SER A 245 -11.24 5.26 -3.02
C SER A 245 -12.30 5.55 -4.09
N ILE A 246 -13.45 6.03 -3.66
CA ILE A 246 -14.54 6.48 -4.51
C ILE A 246 -14.77 7.96 -4.21
N GLN A 247 -14.63 8.83 -5.20
CA GLN A 247 -14.84 10.26 -5.05
C GLN A 247 -15.83 10.77 -6.09
N ILE A 248 -16.69 11.69 -5.73
CA ILE A 248 -17.56 12.40 -6.68
C ILE A 248 -16.72 13.48 -7.36
N ARG A 249 -16.67 13.42 -8.70
CA ARG A 249 -15.88 14.36 -9.51
C ARG A 249 -16.30 15.81 -9.24
N GLY A 250 -15.32 16.69 -8.99
CA GLY A 250 -15.55 18.12 -8.72
C GLY A 250 -16.00 18.43 -7.30
N THR A 251 -16.01 17.47 -6.40
CA THR A 251 -16.37 17.65 -4.99
C THR A 251 -15.32 17.03 -4.06
N THR A 252 -15.41 17.35 -2.77
CA THR A 252 -14.67 16.70 -1.69
C THR A 252 -15.36 15.43 -1.19
N LEU A 253 -16.58 15.16 -1.66
CA LEU A 253 -17.39 14.03 -1.23
C LEU A 253 -16.78 12.71 -1.74
N GLY A 254 -16.56 11.77 -0.84
CA GLY A 254 -16.01 10.47 -1.18
C GLY A 254 -16.18 9.46 -0.05
N ALA A 255 -15.93 8.20 -0.38
CA ALA A 255 -15.91 7.08 0.55
C ALA A 255 -14.78 6.11 0.14
N ASN A 256 -14.33 5.28 1.08
CA ASN A 256 -13.44 4.17 0.79
C ASN A 256 -14.23 2.86 0.93
N THR A 257 -13.84 1.84 0.15
CA THR A 257 -14.36 0.50 0.40
C THR A 257 -13.79 -0.05 1.71
N ASN A 258 -14.56 -0.87 2.38
CA ASN A 258 -14.08 -1.64 3.54
C ASN A 258 -13.19 -2.83 3.10
N ALA A 259 -12.76 -3.68 4.04
CA ALA A 259 -11.92 -4.84 3.76
C ALA A 259 -12.54 -5.84 2.75
N ASP A 260 -13.86 -5.85 2.60
CA ASP A 260 -14.60 -6.73 1.68
C ASP A 260 -15.03 -6.04 0.39
N GLY A 261 -14.50 -4.82 0.13
CA GLY A 261 -14.76 -4.07 -1.08
C GLY A 261 -16.10 -3.33 -1.12
N TYR A 262 -16.91 -3.35 -0.05
CA TYR A 262 -18.15 -2.60 0.02
C TYR A 262 -17.92 -1.13 0.35
N PHE A 263 -18.73 -0.26 -0.24
CA PHE A 263 -18.74 1.18 0.06
C PHE A 263 -20.14 1.70 0.30
N THR A 264 -20.21 2.75 1.09
CA THR A 264 -21.40 3.60 1.25
C THR A 264 -20.99 5.04 1.01
N LEU A 265 -21.55 5.65 -0.02
CA LEU A 265 -21.31 7.04 -0.38
C LEU A 265 -22.56 7.85 -0.03
N LEU A 266 -22.42 8.72 0.95
CA LEU A 266 -23.49 9.58 1.43
C LEU A 266 -23.57 10.85 0.59
N LYS A 267 -24.77 11.48 0.52
CA LYS A 267 -25.00 12.75 -0.14
C LYS A 267 -24.52 12.81 -1.59
N VAL A 268 -24.82 11.80 -2.37
CA VAL A 268 -24.60 11.91 -3.81
C VAL A 268 -25.49 13.05 -4.33
N PRO A 269 -24.90 14.13 -4.91
CA PRO A 269 -25.68 15.33 -5.23
C PRO A 269 -26.82 15.05 -6.20
N THR A 270 -26.55 14.26 -7.24
CA THR A 270 -27.54 13.84 -8.23
C THR A 270 -27.24 12.43 -8.72
N ASP A 271 -28.27 11.73 -9.20
CA ASP A 271 -28.12 10.41 -9.83
C ASP A 271 -27.58 10.48 -11.29
N THR A 272 -27.04 11.63 -11.66
CA THR A 272 -26.27 11.87 -12.89
C THR A 272 -24.83 12.28 -12.58
N SER A 273 -24.40 12.19 -11.32
CA SER A 273 -23.04 12.51 -10.89
C SER A 273 -22.02 11.51 -11.47
N THR A 274 -20.78 11.95 -11.63
CA THR A 274 -19.67 11.09 -12.04
C THR A 274 -18.85 10.69 -10.82
N LEU A 275 -18.73 9.40 -10.58
CA LEU A 275 -17.80 8.85 -9.60
C LEU A 275 -16.43 8.68 -10.23
N VAL A 276 -15.39 8.83 -9.44
CA VAL A 276 -14.01 8.50 -9.80
C VAL A 276 -13.53 7.45 -8.82
N VAL A 277 -13.31 6.23 -9.32
CA VAL A 277 -12.85 5.10 -8.50
C VAL A 277 -11.37 4.87 -8.73
N GLN A 278 -10.62 4.76 -7.64
CA GLN A 278 -9.17 4.59 -7.65
C GLN A 278 -8.73 3.49 -6.67
N TYR A 279 -7.82 2.65 -7.12
CA TYR A 279 -7.14 1.64 -6.31
C TYR A 279 -5.68 1.53 -6.74
N VAL A 280 -4.77 1.26 -5.79
CA VAL A 280 -3.33 1.17 -6.08
C VAL A 280 -3.04 0.05 -7.08
N GLY A 281 -2.34 0.36 -8.17
CA GLY A 281 -2.08 -0.61 -9.25
C GLY A 281 -3.20 -0.77 -10.27
N TYR A 282 -4.29 -0.01 -10.13
CA TYR A 282 -5.42 -0.04 -11.05
C TYR A 282 -5.58 1.29 -11.77
N ARG A 283 -6.26 1.23 -12.90
CA ARG A 283 -6.59 2.41 -13.67
C ARG A 283 -7.64 3.23 -12.94
N LYS A 284 -7.42 4.54 -12.82
CA LYS A 284 -8.43 5.48 -12.32
C LYS A 284 -9.63 5.43 -13.26
N THR A 285 -10.78 4.97 -12.77
CA THR A 285 -11.96 4.68 -13.58
C THR A 285 -13.06 5.64 -13.25
N PRO A 286 -13.51 6.48 -14.19
CA PRO A 286 -14.74 7.24 -14.05
C PRO A 286 -15.96 6.30 -14.20
N VAL A 287 -16.94 6.48 -13.34
CA VAL A 287 -18.21 5.75 -13.34
C VAL A 287 -19.34 6.76 -13.39
N TYR A 288 -20.09 6.73 -14.47
CA TYR A 288 -21.19 7.65 -14.72
C TYR A 288 -22.48 7.09 -14.14
N LEU A 289 -23.09 7.86 -13.25
CA LEU A 289 -24.38 7.51 -12.71
C LEU A 289 -25.48 7.95 -13.69
N THR A 290 -26.54 7.15 -13.76
CA THR A 290 -27.74 7.44 -14.49
C THR A 290 -28.94 7.19 -13.57
N PRO A 291 -30.14 7.76 -13.84
CA PRO A 291 -31.34 7.46 -13.06
C PRO A 291 -31.67 5.95 -12.95
N GLN A 292 -31.21 5.15 -13.93
CA GLN A 292 -31.36 3.68 -13.96
C GLN A 292 -30.29 2.98 -13.13
N THR A 293 -29.19 3.66 -12.77
CA THR A 293 -28.14 3.07 -11.97
C THR A 293 -28.69 2.63 -10.61
N PRO A 294 -28.47 1.37 -10.20
CA PRO A 294 -28.95 0.89 -8.90
C PRO A 294 -28.34 1.73 -7.77
N LYS A 295 -29.19 2.35 -6.96
CA LYS A 295 -28.76 3.14 -5.78
C LYS A 295 -28.26 2.26 -4.62
N LYS A 296 -28.60 0.96 -4.66
CA LYS A 296 -28.18 -0.06 -3.69
C LYS A 296 -27.49 -1.20 -4.43
N ASN A 297 -26.45 -1.77 -3.82
CA ASN A 297 -25.67 -2.90 -4.35
C ASN A 297 -25.08 -2.66 -5.75
N MET A 298 -24.66 -1.42 -6.03
CA MET A 298 -24.01 -1.09 -7.27
C MET A 298 -22.70 -1.88 -7.41
N MET A 299 -22.47 -2.52 -8.53
CA MET A 299 -21.20 -3.19 -8.83
C MET A 299 -20.33 -2.26 -9.69
N VAL A 300 -19.12 -1.99 -9.22
CA VAL A 300 -18.12 -1.21 -9.94
C VAL A 300 -16.93 -2.12 -10.24
N GLU A 301 -16.68 -2.37 -11.50
CA GLU A 301 -15.50 -3.13 -11.94
C GLU A 301 -14.42 -2.17 -12.44
N ILE A 302 -13.18 -2.34 -11.92
CA ILE A 302 -12.03 -1.56 -12.35
C ILE A 302 -10.92 -2.49 -12.85
N ARG A 303 -10.14 -2.02 -13.82
CA ARG A 303 -9.09 -2.82 -14.47
C ARG A 303 -7.73 -2.60 -13.83
N PRO A 304 -6.93 -3.68 -13.61
CA PRO A 304 -5.51 -3.54 -13.32
C PRO A 304 -4.82 -2.74 -14.42
N GLN A 305 -3.84 -1.93 -14.05
CA GLN A 305 -3.06 -1.16 -14.99
C GLN A 305 -2.04 -2.07 -15.68
N SER A 306 -2.46 -2.80 -16.73
CA SER A 306 -1.54 -3.50 -17.62
C SER A 306 -1.14 -2.56 -18.75
N ARG A 307 0.14 -2.37 -18.98
CA ARG A 307 0.66 -1.60 -20.11
C ARG A 307 1.08 -2.57 -21.22
N THR A 308 0.29 -2.68 -22.25
CA THR A 308 0.74 -3.21 -23.57
C THR A 308 1.35 -2.06 -24.36
N LEU A 309 2.42 -2.40 -25.05
CA LEU A 309 3.26 -1.47 -25.78
C LEU A 309 2.59 -1.01 -27.07
N ASN A 310 2.23 0.25 -27.15
CA ASN A 310 2.28 1.02 -28.37
C ASN A 310 2.81 2.42 -28.05
N GLU A 311 3.47 3.00 -28.99
CA GLU A 311 4.30 4.19 -29.02
C GLU A 311 3.82 5.36 -28.14
N VAL A 312 4.75 5.97 -27.49
CA VAL A 312 4.65 6.97 -26.44
C VAL A 312 3.95 8.25 -26.92
N LYS A 313 2.74 8.51 -26.39
CA LYS A 313 2.34 9.89 -26.07
C LYS A 313 2.19 10.00 -24.55
N VAL A 314 2.99 10.88 -23.99
CA VAL A 314 3.03 11.16 -22.54
C VAL A 314 1.75 11.87 -22.14
N THR A 315 0.80 11.11 -21.66
CA THR A 315 -0.31 11.65 -20.87
C THR A 315 -0.04 11.34 -19.40
N ALA A 316 -0.14 12.35 -18.56
CA ALA A 316 0.22 12.29 -17.15
C ALA A 316 -0.77 11.45 -16.33
N TYR A 317 -0.64 10.12 -16.39
CA TYR A 317 -1.35 9.24 -15.46
C TYR A 317 -0.56 9.13 -14.17
N ARG A 318 -1.25 9.26 -13.05
CA ARG A 318 -0.70 9.01 -11.73
C ARG A 318 -0.48 7.50 -11.56
N ASP A 319 0.78 7.09 -11.39
CA ASP A 319 1.22 5.71 -11.22
C ASP A 319 1.84 5.56 -9.80
N ASP A 320 0.99 5.70 -8.78
CA ASP A 320 1.43 5.60 -7.38
C ASP A 320 1.95 4.20 -7.09
N VAL A 321 3.22 4.07 -6.72
CA VAL A 321 3.80 2.82 -6.21
C VAL A 321 3.42 2.65 -4.75
N VAL A 322 3.45 3.74 -4.00
CA VAL A 322 3.02 3.84 -2.61
C VAL A 322 1.94 4.90 -2.54
N PHE A 323 0.86 4.59 -1.89
CA PHE A 323 -0.25 5.52 -1.73
C PHE A 323 -0.33 6.01 -0.28
N ILE A 324 -0.22 7.33 -0.10
CA ILE A 324 -0.50 8.01 1.17
C ILE A 324 -1.89 8.61 1.04
N LYS A 325 -2.81 8.18 1.89
CA LYS A 325 -4.18 8.68 1.87
C LYS A 325 -4.25 10.09 2.46
N LYS A 326 -5.03 10.97 1.82
CA LYS A 326 -5.25 12.34 2.29
C LYS A 326 -6.05 12.41 3.59
N ASP A 327 -6.99 11.52 3.75
CA ASP A 327 -8.00 11.48 4.81
C ASP A 327 -7.62 10.59 6.00
N GLU A 328 -6.42 10.01 5.99
CA GLU A 328 -5.90 9.20 7.09
C GLU A 328 -4.53 9.69 7.56
N VAL A 329 -4.30 9.64 8.86
CA VAL A 329 -3.04 10.05 9.48
C VAL A 329 -2.05 8.89 9.45
N SER A 330 -0.80 9.14 9.02
CA SER A 330 0.32 8.17 9.10
C SER A 330 0.07 6.81 8.43
N THR A 331 -0.80 6.75 7.42
CA THR A 331 -1.15 5.49 6.73
C THR A 331 -0.40 5.34 5.43
N VAL A 332 0.27 4.20 5.26
CA VAL A 332 0.96 3.79 4.03
C VAL A 332 0.26 2.56 3.47
N ARG A 333 0.07 2.52 2.16
CA ARG A 333 -0.56 1.42 1.47
C ARG A 333 0.30 0.90 0.34
N LEU A 334 0.42 -0.41 0.25
CA LEU A 334 1.23 -1.11 -0.73
C LEU A 334 0.46 -2.29 -1.32
N THR A 335 0.59 -2.51 -2.62
CA THR A 335 0.04 -3.70 -3.27
C THR A 335 1.14 -4.54 -3.90
N PRO A 336 1.01 -5.88 -3.92
CA PRO A 336 1.99 -6.77 -4.51
C PRO A 336 2.27 -6.49 -5.99
N VAL A 337 1.29 -5.98 -6.73
CA VAL A 337 1.45 -5.59 -8.14
C VAL A 337 2.52 -4.52 -8.32
N LYS A 338 2.63 -3.58 -7.36
CA LYS A 338 3.64 -2.51 -7.39
C LYS A 338 4.97 -2.94 -6.83
N MET A 339 4.99 -3.85 -5.88
CA MET A 339 6.23 -4.44 -5.34
C MET A 339 7.05 -5.18 -6.40
N GLN A 340 6.40 -5.69 -7.46
CA GLN A 340 7.09 -6.37 -8.58
C GLN A 340 8.15 -5.50 -9.26
N GLN A 341 8.12 -4.21 -9.05
CA GLN A 341 9.02 -3.25 -9.67
C GLN A 341 10.22 -2.89 -8.78
N LEU A 342 10.25 -3.32 -7.52
CA LEU A 342 11.34 -3.03 -6.58
C LEU A 342 12.43 -4.11 -6.64
N PRO A 343 13.71 -3.75 -6.40
CA PRO A 343 14.78 -4.73 -6.24
C PRO A 343 14.48 -5.67 -5.07
N SER A 344 14.76 -6.96 -5.25
CA SER A 344 14.55 -7.98 -4.22
C SER A 344 15.65 -9.04 -4.23
N ILE A 345 15.97 -9.58 -3.06
CA ILE A 345 16.84 -10.77 -2.91
C ILE A 345 15.93 -12.00 -3.04
N GLY A 346 16.16 -12.86 -4.00
CA GLY A 346 15.33 -14.04 -4.25
C GLY A 346 13.97 -13.67 -4.81
N GLU A 347 12.99 -13.48 -3.93
CA GLU A 347 11.62 -13.14 -4.28
C GLU A 347 11.26 -11.70 -3.85
N ARG A 348 10.07 -11.28 -4.26
CA ARG A 348 9.46 -10.00 -3.86
C ARG A 348 9.18 -10.04 -2.37
N ASP A 349 9.81 -9.17 -1.61
CA ASP A 349 9.65 -9.09 -0.16
C ASP A 349 8.79 -7.91 0.25
N VAL A 350 7.70 -8.22 0.94
CA VAL A 350 6.69 -7.26 1.41
C VAL A 350 7.26 -6.34 2.48
N MET A 351 7.90 -6.93 3.50
CA MET A 351 8.40 -6.17 4.63
C MET A 351 9.58 -5.30 4.22
N ARG A 352 10.48 -5.81 3.36
CA ARG A 352 11.56 -5.02 2.78
C ARG A 352 11.05 -3.84 1.95
N SER A 353 9.94 -4.02 1.23
CA SER A 353 9.31 -2.91 0.49
C SER A 353 8.75 -1.83 1.42
N LEU A 354 8.17 -2.21 2.57
CA LEU A 354 7.71 -1.26 3.58
C LEU A 354 8.86 -0.52 4.27
N GLN A 355 10.00 -1.19 4.47
CA GLN A 355 11.21 -0.58 5.04
C GLN A 355 11.79 0.57 4.17
N LEU A 356 11.42 0.66 2.89
CA LEU A 356 11.80 1.80 2.02
C LEU A 356 11.01 3.09 2.28
N MET A 357 9.99 3.04 3.16
CA MET A 357 9.16 4.20 3.51
C MET A 357 9.81 5.04 4.62
N PRO A 358 9.49 6.37 4.71
CA PRO A 358 9.97 7.20 5.80
C PRO A 358 9.44 6.74 7.15
N GLY A 359 10.27 6.83 8.19
CA GLY A 359 9.95 6.43 9.55
C GLY A 359 9.95 4.93 9.81
N ILE A 360 10.40 4.11 8.87
CA ILE A 360 10.57 2.66 9.02
C ILE A 360 12.03 2.33 8.71
N SER A 361 12.79 1.85 9.69
CA SER A 361 14.21 1.59 9.48
C SER A 361 14.48 0.44 8.52
N ALA A 362 15.43 0.64 7.59
CA ALA A 362 15.88 -0.33 6.59
C ALA A 362 17.32 -0.80 6.82
N SER A 363 18.00 -0.30 7.85
CA SER A 363 19.43 -0.58 8.13
C SER A 363 19.67 -1.91 8.83
N ASN A 364 18.62 -2.71 9.06
CA ASN A 364 18.74 -4.03 9.67
C ASN A 364 18.39 -5.13 8.67
N GLU A 365 19.43 -5.74 8.04
CA GLU A 365 19.22 -6.83 7.09
C GLU A 365 18.90 -8.17 7.76
N SER A 366 19.18 -8.32 9.05
CA SER A 366 18.90 -9.53 9.83
C SER A 366 17.51 -9.57 10.44
N SER A 367 16.62 -8.66 10.04
CA SER A 367 15.22 -8.69 10.44
C SER A 367 14.34 -8.11 9.34
N SER A 368 13.37 -8.89 8.89
CA SER A 368 12.26 -8.40 8.08
C SER A 368 11.21 -7.70 8.96
N GLY A 369 11.36 -7.73 10.26
CA GLY A 369 10.54 -6.99 11.20
C GLY A 369 10.59 -5.48 10.96
N LEU A 370 9.48 -4.80 11.27
CA LEU A 370 9.38 -3.36 11.06
C LEU A 370 9.81 -2.60 12.32
N TYR A 371 10.82 -1.75 12.19
CA TYR A 371 11.19 -0.78 13.21
C TYR A 371 10.52 0.55 12.87
N VAL A 372 9.32 0.77 13.43
CA VAL A 372 8.48 1.92 13.06
C VAL A 372 8.65 3.04 14.08
N ARG A 373 9.23 4.18 13.64
CA ARG A 373 9.42 5.36 14.50
C ARG A 373 10.07 5.01 15.84
N GLY A 374 11.20 4.30 15.78
CA GLY A 374 11.94 3.86 16.94
C GLY A 374 11.26 2.77 17.78
N GLY A 375 10.12 2.24 17.37
CA GLY A 375 9.52 1.05 18.00
C GLY A 375 10.15 -0.24 17.49
N THR A 376 10.21 -1.26 18.34
CA THR A 376 10.71 -2.61 18.02
C THR A 376 9.67 -3.46 17.29
N PRO A 377 10.04 -4.55 16.61
CA PRO A 377 9.11 -5.40 15.87
C PRO A 377 7.95 -5.96 16.68
N ASP A 378 8.17 -6.28 17.95
CA ASP A 378 7.15 -6.79 18.89
C ASP A 378 6.07 -5.75 19.27
N GLN A 379 6.40 -4.47 19.14
CA GLN A 379 5.47 -3.36 19.38
C GLN A 379 4.53 -3.10 18.20
N ASN A 380 4.68 -3.84 17.10
CA ASN A 380 3.82 -3.73 15.92
C ASN A 380 2.81 -4.87 15.88
N LEU A 381 1.54 -4.54 15.64
CA LEU A 381 0.50 -5.52 15.40
C LEU A 381 0.52 -5.91 13.92
N ILE A 382 0.76 -7.18 13.64
CA ILE A 382 0.69 -7.69 12.28
C ILE A 382 -0.48 -8.66 12.18
N LEU A 383 -1.48 -8.27 11.42
CA LEU A 383 -2.69 -9.05 11.16
C LEU A 383 -2.68 -9.60 9.74
N TYR A 384 -2.85 -10.90 9.60
CA TYR A 384 -3.06 -11.56 8.32
C TYR A 384 -4.50 -12.11 8.30
N ASP A 385 -5.35 -11.55 7.43
CA ASP A 385 -6.79 -11.89 7.37
C ASP A 385 -7.50 -11.93 8.75
N GLY A 386 -7.01 -11.14 9.71
CA GLY A 386 -7.62 -11.00 11.05
C GLY A 386 -6.95 -11.77 12.19
N PHE A 387 -6.10 -12.78 11.95
CA PHE A 387 -5.27 -13.42 12.97
C PHE A 387 -3.92 -12.72 13.12
N THR A 388 -3.29 -12.83 14.29
CA THR A 388 -2.01 -12.21 14.60
C THR A 388 -0.85 -13.07 14.07
N VAL A 389 0.18 -12.45 13.46
CA VAL A 389 1.45 -13.09 13.13
C VAL A 389 2.52 -12.52 14.04
N TYR A 390 3.14 -13.38 14.84
CA TYR A 390 4.10 -12.97 15.89
C TYR A 390 5.54 -12.98 15.40
N HIS A 391 5.87 -13.81 14.42
CA HIS A 391 7.18 -13.87 13.79
C HIS A 391 7.05 -13.67 12.28
N VAL A 392 7.83 -12.76 11.74
CA VAL A 392 7.65 -12.28 10.36
C VAL A 392 8.83 -12.59 9.45
N ASP A 393 9.78 -13.35 9.95
CA ASP A 393 11.10 -13.56 9.35
C ASP A 393 11.34 -15.03 8.98
N HIS A 394 12.09 -15.23 7.88
CA HIS A 394 12.72 -16.47 7.51
C HIS A 394 14.25 -16.28 7.39
N LEU A 395 15.01 -17.35 7.53
CA LEU A 395 16.46 -17.38 7.31
C LEU A 395 17.18 -16.23 8.03
N TYR A 396 17.14 -16.26 9.37
CA TYR A 396 17.79 -15.21 10.19
C TYR A 396 17.36 -13.78 9.87
N GLY A 397 16.12 -13.57 9.42
CA GLY A 397 15.57 -12.26 9.12
C GLY A 397 15.79 -11.74 7.70
N PHE A 398 16.47 -12.47 6.83
CA PHE A 398 16.74 -12.04 5.46
C PHE A 398 15.50 -12.01 4.57
N TYR A 399 14.49 -12.84 4.88
CA TYR A 399 13.24 -12.94 4.14
C TYR A 399 12.05 -12.72 5.03
N SER A 400 11.00 -12.15 4.45
CA SER A 400 9.73 -12.08 5.14
C SER A 400 8.97 -13.42 5.04
N ALA A 401 8.27 -13.75 6.12
CA ALA A 401 7.40 -14.92 6.21
C ALA A 401 6.11 -14.77 5.36
N PHE A 402 5.96 -13.70 4.58
CA PHE A 402 4.78 -13.45 3.76
C PHE A 402 5.05 -13.73 2.28
N ASN A 403 4.38 -14.75 1.76
CA ASN A 403 4.42 -15.08 0.34
C ASN A 403 3.70 -13.99 -0.48
N SER A 404 4.44 -13.21 -1.27
CA SER A 404 3.90 -12.08 -2.03
C SER A 404 2.82 -12.49 -3.04
N ASN A 405 2.81 -13.72 -3.52
CA ASN A 405 1.77 -14.23 -4.43
C ASN A 405 0.44 -14.48 -3.73
N ALA A 406 0.47 -14.71 -2.41
CA ALA A 406 -0.74 -14.88 -1.61
C ALA A 406 -1.42 -13.55 -1.25
N LEU A 407 -0.71 -12.42 -1.36
CA LEU A 407 -1.19 -11.16 -0.86
C LEU A 407 -1.97 -10.36 -1.91
N LYS A 408 -2.95 -9.61 -1.42
CA LYS A 408 -3.80 -8.72 -2.21
C LYS A 408 -3.56 -7.26 -1.86
N ASP A 409 -3.54 -6.93 -0.59
CA ASP A 409 -3.38 -5.58 -0.08
C ASP A 409 -2.66 -5.56 1.27
N ILE A 410 -1.90 -4.49 1.50
CA ILE A 410 -1.16 -4.27 2.74
C ILE A 410 -1.36 -2.83 3.14
N GLN A 411 -1.84 -2.63 4.36
CA GLN A 411 -2.02 -1.32 4.96
C GLN A 411 -1.21 -1.23 6.24
N LEU A 412 -0.34 -0.22 6.32
CA LEU A 412 0.47 0.06 7.50
C LEU A 412 0.07 1.40 8.09
N PHE A 413 -0.30 1.40 9.36
CA PHE A 413 -0.50 2.57 10.22
C PHE A 413 0.75 2.75 11.08
N LYS A 414 1.54 3.79 10.80
CA LYS A 414 2.79 4.09 11.54
C LYS A 414 2.54 4.70 12.94
N GLY A 415 1.27 4.89 13.30
CA GLY A 415 0.75 5.45 14.54
C GLY A 415 -0.63 6.04 14.33
N GLY A 416 -1.33 6.45 15.39
CA GLY A 416 -2.66 7.03 15.28
C GLY A 416 -3.72 6.09 14.69
N PHE A 417 -3.53 4.79 14.83
CA PHE A 417 -4.41 3.77 14.26
C PHE A 417 -5.78 3.71 14.95
N GLU A 418 -6.77 3.21 14.22
CA GLU A 418 -8.18 3.13 14.62
C GLU A 418 -8.41 2.34 15.91
N SER A 419 -9.51 2.63 16.63
CA SER A 419 -9.83 2.01 17.94
C SER A 419 -10.15 0.52 17.85
N ARG A 420 -10.44 -0.01 16.64
CA ARG A 420 -10.60 -1.46 16.42
C ARG A 420 -9.32 -2.26 16.65
N PHE A 421 -8.16 -1.62 16.54
CA PHE A 421 -6.87 -2.22 16.80
C PHE A 421 -6.39 -1.96 18.22
N GLY A 422 -5.74 -2.92 18.85
CA GLY A 422 -5.16 -2.78 20.19
C GLY A 422 -4.15 -3.88 20.49
N GLY A 423 -3.59 -3.87 21.70
CA GLY A 423 -2.63 -4.86 22.14
C GLY A 423 -1.19 -4.64 21.65
N ARG A 424 -0.90 -3.52 21.01
CA ARG A 424 0.45 -3.10 20.59
C ARG A 424 0.59 -1.59 20.70
N ILE A 425 1.81 -1.12 20.86
CA ILE A 425 2.11 0.28 21.22
C ILE A 425 2.83 1.08 20.15
N SER A 426 3.18 0.51 18.98
CA SER A 426 3.91 1.25 17.93
C SER A 426 3.11 1.42 16.65
N SER A 427 2.84 0.34 15.93
CA SER A 427 2.18 0.38 14.62
C SER A 427 1.24 -0.78 14.40
N VAL A 428 0.47 -0.71 13.29
CA VAL A 428 -0.40 -1.81 12.85
C VAL A 428 -0.18 -2.06 11.37
N THR A 429 0.06 -3.31 11.00
CA THR A 429 0.11 -3.78 9.61
C THR A 429 -1.05 -4.75 9.38
N GLU A 430 -2.00 -4.35 8.56
CA GLU A 430 -3.12 -5.20 8.15
C GLU A 430 -2.85 -5.76 6.76
N ILE A 431 -2.78 -7.08 6.65
CA ILE A 431 -2.49 -7.83 5.44
C ILE A 431 -3.74 -8.60 5.03
N SER A 432 -4.19 -8.39 3.81
CA SER A 432 -5.30 -9.14 3.20
C SER A 432 -4.76 -10.08 2.14
N SER A 433 -5.12 -11.36 2.22
CA SER A 433 -4.77 -12.34 1.20
C SER A 433 -5.76 -12.35 0.03
N LYS A 434 -5.35 -12.94 -1.10
CA LYS A 434 -6.21 -13.15 -2.26
C LYS A 434 -7.37 -14.09 -1.94
N GLU A 435 -8.52 -13.82 -2.54
CA GLU A 435 -9.70 -14.67 -2.43
C GLU A 435 -9.79 -15.71 -3.55
N GLY A 436 -8.96 -15.58 -4.58
CA GLY A 436 -8.97 -16.40 -5.78
C GLY A 436 -9.86 -15.85 -6.90
N ASN A 437 -9.51 -16.17 -8.13
CA ASN A 437 -10.20 -15.73 -9.33
C ASN A 437 -11.62 -16.32 -9.38
N GLN A 438 -12.64 -15.46 -9.60
CA GLN A 438 -14.05 -15.87 -9.72
C GLN A 438 -14.45 -16.27 -11.15
N LYS A 439 -13.60 -15.96 -12.16
CA LYS A 439 -13.95 -16.10 -13.57
C LYS A 439 -13.27 -17.29 -14.26
N GLN A 440 -12.03 -17.60 -13.87
CA GLN A 440 -11.22 -18.65 -14.50
C GLN A 440 -10.19 -19.25 -13.56
N ILE A 441 -9.72 -20.44 -13.85
CA ILE A 441 -8.63 -21.09 -13.12
C ILE A 441 -7.31 -20.42 -13.51
N ASN A 442 -6.49 -20.09 -12.52
CA ASN A 442 -5.15 -19.54 -12.71
C ASN A 442 -4.13 -20.39 -11.95
N PHE A 443 -2.96 -20.58 -12.57
CA PHE A 443 -1.80 -21.18 -11.94
C PHE A 443 -0.62 -20.23 -12.07
N GLY A 444 0.25 -20.21 -11.08
CA GLY A 444 1.49 -19.48 -11.16
C GLY A 444 2.63 -20.25 -10.51
N PHE A 445 3.82 -20.03 -11.05
CA PHE A 445 5.03 -20.68 -10.61
C PHE A 445 6.19 -19.68 -10.65
N ASP A 446 6.88 -19.51 -9.53
CA ASP A 446 8.07 -18.68 -9.45
C ASP A 446 9.26 -19.53 -9.00
N VAL A 447 10.40 -19.30 -9.64
CA VAL A 447 11.70 -19.88 -9.23
C VAL A 447 12.67 -18.73 -9.07
N SER A 448 13.28 -18.64 -7.91
CA SER A 448 14.40 -17.74 -7.63
C SER A 448 15.66 -18.53 -7.33
N MET A 449 16.78 -17.86 -7.08
CA MET A 449 18.00 -18.56 -6.64
C MET A 449 17.93 -19.10 -5.21
N LEU A 450 16.83 -18.88 -4.50
CA LEU A 450 16.67 -19.29 -3.10
C LEU A 450 15.48 -20.22 -2.86
N SER A 451 14.38 -20.02 -3.59
CA SER A 451 13.10 -20.66 -3.30
C SER A 451 12.29 -20.92 -4.57
N THR A 452 11.39 -21.87 -4.45
CA THR A 452 10.33 -22.14 -5.42
C THR A 452 8.99 -21.79 -4.80
N ASN A 453 8.10 -21.25 -5.61
CA ASN A 453 6.77 -20.84 -5.20
C ASN A 453 5.75 -21.29 -6.25
N PHE A 454 4.66 -21.86 -5.78
CA PHE A 454 3.52 -22.27 -6.60
C PHE A 454 2.25 -21.69 -6.02
N PHE A 455 1.35 -21.20 -6.87
CA PHE A 455 0.03 -20.81 -6.43
C PHE A 455 -1.05 -21.19 -7.44
N THR A 456 -2.28 -21.35 -6.93
CA THR A 456 -3.45 -21.66 -7.74
C THR A 456 -4.66 -20.88 -7.24
N GLU A 457 -5.50 -20.47 -8.20
CA GLU A 457 -6.78 -19.78 -7.98
C GLU A 457 -7.86 -20.58 -8.73
N ILE A 458 -8.83 -21.13 -7.99
CA ILE A 458 -9.84 -22.03 -8.54
C ILE A 458 -11.23 -21.55 -8.17
N PRO A 459 -12.05 -21.09 -9.13
CA PRO A 459 -13.49 -20.90 -8.91
C PRO A 459 -14.21 -22.24 -8.92
N ILE A 460 -15.02 -22.49 -7.91
CA ILE A 460 -15.88 -23.68 -7.81
C ILE A 460 -17.34 -23.23 -7.90
N GLY A 461 -17.86 -23.27 -9.12
CA GLY A 461 -19.15 -22.68 -9.44
C GLY A 461 -19.15 -21.16 -9.28
N LYS A 462 -20.34 -20.55 -9.04
CA LYS A 462 -20.49 -19.08 -8.98
C LYS A 462 -20.32 -18.50 -7.56
N LYS A 463 -20.30 -19.34 -6.54
CA LYS A 463 -20.40 -18.91 -5.13
C LYS A 463 -19.15 -19.20 -4.31
N PHE A 464 -18.27 -20.06 -4.77
CA PHE A 464 -17.12 -20.50 -4.00
C PHE A 464 -15.83 -20.26 -4.78
N THR A 465 -14.81 -19.73 -4.10
CA THR A 465 -13.45 -19.57 -4.66
C THR A 465 -12.43 -20.12 -3.69
N SER A 466 -11.38 -20.71 -4.25
CA SER A 466 -10.22 -21.23 -3.52
C SER A 466 -8.96 -20.58 -4.05
N PHE A 467 -8.14 -20.13 -3.13
CA PHE A 467 -6.76 -19.71 -3.35
C PHE A 467 -5.84 -20.57 -2.51
N MET A 468 -4.76 -21.07 -3.11
CA MET A 468 -3.70 -21.77 -2.39
C MET A 468 -2.35 -21.33 -2.93
N ALA A 469 -1.36 -21.17 -2.04
CA ALA A 469 0.03 -20.91 -2.40
C ALA A 469 0.96 -21.66 -1.47
N PHE A 470 2.05 -22.19 -2.05
CA PHE A 470 3.10 -22.90 -1.33
C PHE A 470 4.46 -22.40 -1.79
N ARG A 471 5.33 -22.07 -0.83
CA ARG A 471 6.69 -21.64 -1.07
C ARG A 471 7.63 -22.50 -0.22
N ARG A 472 8.78 -22.88 -0.79
CA ARG A 472 9.83 -23.59 -0.08
C ARG A 472 11.20 -23.16 -0.58
N SER A 473 12.13 -22.97 0.36
CA SER A 473 13.54 -22.77 0.04
C SER A 473 14.18 -24.09 -0.39
N TYR A 474 15.26 -23.98 -1.16
CA TYR A 474 16.11 -25.12 -1.52
C TYR A 474 17.59 -24.72 -1.35
N GLN A 475 18.43 -25.71 -1.14
CA GLN A 475 19.87 -25.51 -1.08
C GLN A 475 20.40 -25.11 -2.44
N GLY A 476 21.04 -23.96 -2.52
CA GLY A 476 21.57 -23.39 -3.76
C GLY A 476 22.65 -22.35 -3.45
N THR A 477 23.25 -21.78 -4.47
CA THR A 477 24.41 -20.89 -4.34
C THR A 477 24.19 -19.71 -3.38
N ILE A 478 23.02 -19.06 -3.42
CA ILE A 478 22.70 -17.95 -2.50
C ILE A 478 22.44 -18.49 -1.10
N TYR A 479 21.75 -19.61 -0.98
CA TYR A 479 21.51 -20.27 0.28
C TYR A 479 22.82 -20.59 0.99
N ASP A 480 23.75 -21.25 0.31
CA ASP A 480 25.06 -21.60 0.85
C ASP A 480 25.88 -20.37 1.24
N MET A 481 25.78 -19.30 0.44
CA MET A 481 26.47 -18.04 0.74
C MET A 481 25.95 -17.39 2.03
N ILE A 482 24.63 -17.38 2.23
CA ILE A 482 23.99 -16.87 3.45
C ILE A 482 24.43 -17.75 4.64
N PHE A 483 24.22 -19.07 4.55
CA PHE A 483 24.50 -19.99 5.65
C PHE A 483 25.98 -20.06 6.02
N LYS A 484 26.87 -20.20 5.06
CA LYS A 484 28.34 -20.23 5.32
C LYS A 484 28.83 -18.96 5.98
N LYS A 485 28.22 -17.82 5.67
CA LYS A 485 28.61 -16.54 6.27
C LYS A 485 28.14 -16.40 7.72
N PHE A 486 26.93 -16.84 8.02
CA PHE A 486 26.33 -16.67 9.35
C PHE A 486 26.59 -17.85 10.28
N ASN A 487 26.88 -19.03 9.77
CA ASN A 487 27.27 -20.18 10.61
C ASN A 487 28.73 -20.17 11.08
N LYS A 488 29.61 -19.43 10.44
CA LYS A 488 31.00 -19.31 10.93
C LYS A 488 31.11 -18.71 12.33
N SER A 489 30.10 -17.96 12.76
CA SER A 489 30.05 -17.39 14.09
C SER A 489 29.48 -18.31 15.17
N SER A 490 28.88 -19.43 14.78
CA SER A 490 28.27 -20.41 15.72
C SER A 490 29.10 -21.65 15.95
N THR A 491 30.26 -21.78 15.31
CA THR A 491 31.18 -22.88 15.63
C THR A 491 31.74 -22.69 17.03
N PHE A 492 31.08 -23.33 17.99
CA PHE A 492 31.68 -23.59 19.30
C PHE A 492 32.94 -24.43 19.07
N VAL A 493 34.09 -23.76 19.04
CA VAL A 493 35.38 -24.45 19.23
C VAL A 493 35.56 -24.59 20.71
N PRO A 494 35.56 -25.82 21.25
CA PRO A 494 35.88 -26.00 22.68
C PRO A 494 37.24 -25.37 22.97
N PRO A 495 37.39 -24.58 24.04
CA PRO A 495 38.63 -23.86 24.35
C PRO A 495 39.88 -24.75 24.57
N ASP A 496 39.72 -26.06 24.61
CA ASP A 496 40.78 -26.94 25.18
C ASP A 496 41.11 -28.18 24.36
N VAL A 497 41.16 -28.04 23.02
CA VAL A 497 41.87 -29.06 22.24
C VAL A 497 43.19 -28.47 21.79
N GLY A 498 44.25 -28.81 22.54
CA GLY A 498 45.60 -28.31 22.38
C GLY A 498 46.03 -28.14 20.91
N THR A 499 46.52 -26.97 20.61
CA THR A 499 47.04 -26.56 19.29
C THR A 499 48.36 -27.26 19.00
N GLY A 500 48.27 -28.53 18.60
CA GLY A 500 49.42 -29.18 17.95
C GLY A 500 49.46 -28.76 16.48
N PRO A 501 50.62 -28.40 15.89
CA PRO A 501 50.75 -28.04 14.49
C PRO A 501 50.48 -29.28 13.61
N GLY A 502 49.34 -29.32 12.95
CA GLY A 502 49.12 -30.28 11.88
C GLY A 502 47.75 -30.88 11.68
N ARG A 503 46.68 -30.51 12.44
CA ARG A 503 45.37 -31.15 12.26
C ARG A 503 44.22 -30.12 12.15
N ARG A 504 43.85 -29.88 10.90
CA ARG A 504 42.57 -29.27 10.59
C ARG A 504 41.53 -30.40 10.64
N PHE A 505 40.70 -30.46 11.67
CA PHE A 505 39.49 -31.26 11.61
C PHE A 505 38.60 -30.70 10.53
N SER A 506 38.43 -31.43 9.43
CA SER A 506 37.45 -31.08 8.41
C SER A 506 36.07 -31.43 8.99
N ASN A 507 35.39 -30.47 9.57
CA ASN A 507 33.98 -30.59 9.91
C ASN A 507 33.17 -30.61 8.61
N ASN A 508 32.82 -31.78 8.09
CA ASN A 508 31.80 -31.94 7.06
C ASN A 508 30.42 -31.94 7.72
N ALA A 509 30.05 -30.81 8.37
CA ALA A 509 28.69 -30.61 8.78
C ALA A 509 27.84 -30.33 7.52
N GLU A 510 26.97 -31.24 7.15
CA GLU A 510 25.97 -31.01 6.14
C GLU A 510 24.88 -30.11 6.77
N ILE A 511 24.89 -28.84 6.41
CA ILE A 511 23.87 -27.90 6.84
C ILE A 511 22.55 -28.28 6.18
N SER A 512 21.58 -28.71 6.97
CA SER A 512 20.24 -29.11 6.52
C SER A 512 19.20 -28.13 7.00
N SER A 513 19.19 -26.90 6.41
CA SER A 513 18.23 -25.88 6.81
C SER A 513 17.28 -25.56 5.68
N TYR A 514 16.02 -25.23 6.01
CA TYR A 514 15.02 -24.84 5.02
C TYR A 514 13.91 -24.02 5.68
N PHE A 515 13.17 -23.28 4.86
CA PHE A 515 11.89 -22.73 5.25
C PHE A 515 10.80 -23.11 4.25
N TYR A 516 9.55 -23.05 4.70
CA TYR A 516 8.40 -23.15 3.83
C TYR A 516 7.24 -22.28 4.33
N ASP A 517 6.36 -21.87 3.40
CA ASP A 517 5.08 -21.21 3.66
C ASP A 517 3.94 -21.90 2.93
N LEU A 518 2.87 -22.11 3.64
CA LEU A 518 1.60 -22.56 3.10
C LEU A 518 0.56 -21.47 3.37
N ASN A 519 -0.14 -21.04 2.34
CA ASN A 519 -1.24 -20.08 2.43
C ASN A 519 -2.46 -20.67 1.74
N GLY A 520 -3.62 -20.61 2.39
CA GLY A 520 -4.90 -21.04 1.84
C GLY A 520 -6.00 -20.06 2.18
N LYS A 521 -6.88 -19.75 1.22
CA LYS A 521 -8.12 -19.01 1.47
C LYS A 521 -9.26 -19.58 0.68
N PHE A 522 -10.35 -19.85 1.37
CA PHE A 522 -11.57 -20.40 0.85
C PHE A 522 -12.71 -19.41 1.11
N THR A 523 -13.32 -18.89 0.05
CA THR A 523 -14.34 -17.86 0.17
C THR A 523 -15.67 -18.36 -0.40
N TYR A 524 -16.72 -18.34 0.42
CA TYR A 524 -18.08 -18.71 0.07
C TYR A 524 -19.01 -17.51 0.12
N ARG A 525 -19.76 -17.28 -0.95
CA ARG A 525 -20.73 -16.20 -1.10
C ARG A 525 -22.12 -16.80 -1.31
N PRO A 526 -22.86 -17.12 -0.24
CA PRO A 526 -24.20 -17.71 -0.35
C PRO A 526 -25.17 -16.79 -1.11
N GLY A 527 -25.02 -15.47 -0.96
CA GLY A 527 -25.82 -14.43 -1.59
C GLY A 527 -25.05 -13.11 -1.69
N GLU A 528 -25.76 -12.02 -2.00
CA GLU A 528 -25.15 -10.68 -2.16
C GLU A 528 -24.81 -10.00 -0.83
N LYS A 529 -25.36 -10.49 0.28
CA LYS A 529 -25.21 -9.86 1.61
C LYS A 529 -24.15 -10.49 2.47
N ASP A 530 -23.78 -11.73 2.21
CA ASP A 530 -22.94 -12.55 3.08
C ASP A 530 -21.67 -12.99 2.35
N ILE A 531 -20.53 -12.90 3.05
CA ILE A 531 -19.26 -13.47 2.65
C ILE A 531 -18.72 -14.25 3.85
N ILE A 532 -18.41 -15.51 3.64
CA ILE A 532 -17.78 -16.38 4.63
C ILE A 532 -16.42 -16.77 4.07
N SER A 533 -15.34 -16.53 4.80
CA SER A 533 -14.00 -16.90 4.37
C SER A 533 -13.24 -17.61 5.48
N LEU A 534 -12.58 -18.70 5.11
CA LEU A 534 -11.62 -19.43 5.92
C LEU A 534 -10.22 -19.14 5.35
N SER A 535 -9.34 -18.58 6.17
CA SER A 535 -7.93 -18.36 5.83
C SER A 535 -7.05 -19.25 6.69
N ILE A 536 -5.99 -19.81 6.10
CA ILE A 536 -5.02 -20.69 6.75
C ILE A 536 -3.62 -20.23 6.35
N TYR A 537 -2.72 -20.22 7.32
CA TYR A 537 -1.32 -19.87 7.16
C TYR A 537 -0.44 -20.81 7.99
N ASN A 538 0.67 -21.25 7.42
CA ASN A 538 1.74 -21.91 8.14
C ASN A 538 3.08 -21.49 7.52
N GLY A 539 3.94 -20.85 8.33
CA GLY A 539 5.32 -20.51 7.96
C GLY A 539 6.27 -21.12 8.98
N THR A 540 7.25 -21.87 8.52
CA THR A 540 8.17 -22.64 9.36
C THR A 540 9.60 -22.53 8.85
N ASP A 541 10.54 -22.34 9.77
CA ASP A 541 11.98 -22.48 9.55
C ASP A 541 12.52 -23.63 10.36
N LYS A 542 13.40 -24.41 9.76
CA LYS A 542 14.27 -25.38 10.42
C LYS A 542 15.72 -25.03 10.10
N LEU A 543 16.48 -24.69 11.11
CA LEU A 543 17.90 -24.41 11.03
C LEU A 543 18.64 -25.53 11.76
N ASP A 544 19.38 -26.34 11.01
CA ASP A 544 20.06 -27.55 11.54
C ASP A 544 21.53 -27.51 11.16
N ASN A 545 22.37 -27.26 12.15
CA ASN A 545 23.82 -27.20 12.03
C ASN A 545 24.48 -28.32 12.86
N SER A 546 23.73 -29.36 13.15
CA SER A 546 24.21 -30.51 13.95
C SER A 546 25.31 -31.27 13.22
N PHE A 547 26.28 -31.77 13.97
CA PHE A 547 27.33 -32.65 13.44
C PHE A 547 27.73 -33.67 14.48
N SER A 548 28.18 -34.82 14.01
CA SER A 548 28.80 -35.88 14.82
C SER A 548 30.24 -36.15 14.35
N SER A 549 31.11 -36.40 15.26
CA SER A 549 32.51 -36.73 14.98
C SER A 549 33.02 -37.76 15.96
N ASP A 550 33.52 -38.85 15.43
CA ASP A 550 34.25 -39.86 16.21
C ASP A 550 35.74 -39.52 16.13
N VAL A 551 36.35 -39.26 17.29
CA VAL A 551 37.77 -38.94 17.39
C VAL A 551 38.49 -40.21 17.87
N PRO A 552 39.32 -40.84 17.05
CA PRO A 552 40.08 -41.99 17.45
C PRO A 552 41.06 -41.65 18.57
N SER A 553 41.36 -42.62 19.40
CA SER A 553 42.29 -42.49 20.53
C SER A 553 43.63 -41.91 20.17
N PHE A 554 44.15 -40.97 20.96
CA PHE A 554 45.46 -40.35 20.79
C PHE A 554 46.34 -40.59 21.98
N GLY A 555 47.53 -41.07 21.71
CA GLY A 555 48.63 -41.13 22.66
C GLY A 555 48.43 -42.13 23.84
N GLN A 556 48.83 -41.73 25.04
CA GLN A 556 48.78 -42.59 26.24
C GLN A 556 47.36 -42.86 26.79
N PHE A 557 46.31 -42.21 26.22
CA PHE A 557 44.92 -42.45 26.62
C PHE A 557 44.28 -43.41 25.64
N ASN A 558 44.04 -44.64 26.07
CA ASN A 558 43.37 -45.73 25.32
C ASN A 558 41.81 -45.52 25.25
N ALA A 559 41.35 -44.28 25.18
CA ALA A 559 39.93 -43.96 25.15
C ALA A 559 39.53 -43.31 23.82
N ASN A 560 38.53 -43.88 23.15
CA ASN A 560 37.88 -43.27 22.01
C ASN A 560 36.84 -42.22 22.49
N PHE A 561 36.81 -41.08 21.84
CA PHE A 561 35.81 -40.04 22.10
C PHE A 561 34.82 -40.00 20.96
N SER A 562 33.53 -40.06 21.26
CA SER A 562 32.47 -39.66 20.34
C SER A 562 31.94 -38.28 20.80
N MET A 563 31.89 -37.37 19.89
CA MET A 563 31.31 -36.04 20.12
C MET A 563 30.13 -35.86 19.18
N ASN A 564 28.97 -35.67 19.77
CA ASN A 564 27.74 -35.33 19.07
C ASN A 564 27.34 -33.91 19.43
N SER A 565 27.32 -33.01 18.46
CA SER A 565 26.89 -31.62 18.65
C SER A 565 25.57 -31.40 17.91
N VAL A 566 24.54 -31.02 18.66
CA VAL A 566 23.24 -30.63 18.16
C VAL A 566 23.16 -29.11 18.18
N ASP A 567 22.84 -28.46 17.05
CA ASP A 567 22.50 -27.06 16.94
C ASP A 567 21.30 -26.96 16.03
N LEU A 568 20.14 -27.20 16.63
CA LEU A 568 18.85 -27.24 15.95
C LEU A 568 17.95 -26.12 16.47
N THR A 569 17.43 -25.32 15.56
CA THR A 569 16.39 -24.33 15.87
C THR A 569 15.23 -24.51 14.92
N THR A 570 14.03 -24.67 15.45
CA THR A 570 12.79 -24.71 14.68
C THR A 570 11.86 -23.61 15.20
N TYR A 571 11.42 -22.73 14.31
CA TYR A 571 10.50 -21.65 14.68
C TYR A 571 9.51 -21.37 13.55
N GLY A 572 8.38 -20.76 13.92
CA GLY A 572 7.38 -20.42 12.92
C GLY A 572 6.08 -19.90 13.49
N ASN A 573 5.11 -19.77 12.59
CA ASN A 573 3.73 -19.40 12.93
C ASN A 573 2.75 -20.31 12.21
N ILE A 574 1.70 -20.70 12.94
CA ILE A 574 0.49 -21.29 12.40
C ILE A 574 -0.64 -20.34 12.68
N GLY A 575 -1.44 -20.00 11.68
CA GLY A 575 -2.57 -19.09 11.84
C GLY A 575 -3.79 -19.54 11.04
N SER A 576 -4.97 -19.29 11.58
CA SER A 576 -6.22 -19.46 10.85
C SER A 576 -7.27 -18.45 11.29
N SER A 577 -8.16 -18.10 10.37
CA SER A 577 -9.31 -17.27 10.69
C SER A 577 -10.54 -17.69 9.91
N LEU A 578 -11.68 -17.73 10.59
CA LEU A 578 -13.00 -17.86 10.01
C LEU A 578 -13.69 -16.50 10.12
N LYS A 579 -13.94 -15.86 9.00
CA LYS A 579 -14.55 -14.54 8.92
C LYS A 579 -15.94 -14.65 8.29
N TRP A 580 -16.94 -14.07 8.94
CA TRP A 580 -18.28 -13.86 8.40
C TRP A 580 -18.53 -12.35 8.29
N SER A 581 -18.71 -11.88 7.07
CA SER A 581 -19.01 -10.49 6.73
C SER A 581 -20.44 -10.40 6.24
N ARG A 582 -21.24 -9.49 6.84
CA ARG A 582 -22.65 -9.33 6.48
C ARG A 582 -23.03 -7.86 6.31
N LYS A 583 -23.68 -7.58 5.18
CA LYS A 583 -24.39 -6.34 4.94
C LYS A 583 -25.83 -6.48 5.41
N TRP A 584 -26.12 -6.02 6.64
CA TRP A 584 -27.43 -6.10 7.24
C TRP A 584 -28.47 -5.26 6.48
N ASN A 585 -28.09 -4.02 6.18
CA ASN A 585 -28.90 -3.09 5.37
C ASN A 585 -27.96 -2.08 4.66
N SER A 586 -28.52 -1.00 4.07
CA SER A 586 -27.74 0.02 3.38
C SER A 586 -26.84 0.87 4.29
N LYS A 587 -27.03 0.83 5.60
CA LYS A 587 -26.31 1.64 6.59
C LYS A 587 -25.50 0.82 7.59
N LEU A 588 -25.79 -0.46 7.76
CA LEU A 588 -25.15 -1.32 8.74
C LEU A 588 -24.43 -2.47 8.05
N TYR A 589 -23.14 -2.53 8.29
CA TYR A 589 -22.25 -3.60 7.88
C TYR A 589 -21.56 -4.18 9.12
N GLY A 590 -21.32 -5.49 9.16
CA GLY A 590 -20.67 -6.16 10.29
C GLY A 590 -19.75 -7.28 9.84
N ASN A 591 -18.67 -7.47 10.59
CA ASN A 591 -17.70 -8.54 10.45
C ASN A 591 -17.59 -9.30 11.77
N THR A 592 -17.68 -10.61 11.74
CA THR A 592 -17.35 -11.47 12.89
C THR A 592 -16.21 -12.38 12.50
N ILE A 593 -15.16 -12.41 13.31
CA ILE A 593 -13.93 -13.16 13.06
C ILE A 593 -13.66 -14.04 14.28
N LEU A 594 -13.47 -15.31 14.04
CA LEU A 594 -12.83 -16.26 14.95
C LEU A 594 -11.44 -16.54 14.43
N SER A 595 -10.41 -16.42 15.25
CA SER A 595 -9.06 -16.67 14.80
C SER A 595 -8.24 -17.42 15.84
N TYR A 596 -7.29 -18.18 15.32
CA TYR A 596 -6.28 -18.92 16.06
C TYR A 596 -4.91 -18.55 15.52
N SER A 597 -3.95 -18.35 16.40
CA SER A 597 -2.56 -18.11 16.07
C SER A 597 -1.67 -18.87 17.05
N ASN A 598 -0.63 -19.48 16.53
CA ASN A 598 0.43 -20.11 17.34
C ASN A 598 1.79 -19.67 16.78
N TYR A 599 2.60 -19.08 17.63
CA TYR A 599 4.02 -18.88 17.43
C TYR A 599 4.76 -19.89 18.29
N TYR A 600 5.78 -20.51 17.70
CA TYR A 600 6.66 -21.43 18.39
C TYR A 600 8.11 -21.15 18.02
N ASN A 601 9.01 -21.34 18.99
CA ASN A 601 10.46 -21.31 18.81
C ASN A 601 11.06 -22.36 19.74
N ASP A 602 11.62 -23.37 19.14
CA ASP A 602 12.27 -24.49 19.84
C ASP A 602 13.73 -24.54 19.44
N ARG A 603 14.62 -24.42 20.42
CA ARG A 603 16.05 -24.38 20.20
C ARG A 603 16.74 -25.35 21.10
N ASN A 604 17.50 -26.24 20.46
CA ASN A 604 18.42 -27.21 21.13
C ASN A 604 19.84 -26.92 20.67
N ARG A 605 20.67 -26.48 21.59
CA ARG A 605 22.08 -26.30 21.35
C ARG A 605 22.84 -27.09 22.42
N SER A 606 23.20 -28.35 22.13
CA SER A 606 23.82 -29.26 23.06
C SER A 606 25.06 -29.94 22.46
N SER A 607 25.97 -30.32 23.30
CA SER A 607 27.14 -31.12 22.99
C SER A 607 27.21 -32.31 23.94
N GLU A 608 27.15 -33.48 23.38
CA GLU A 608 27.29 -34.73 24.07
C GLU A 608 28.68 -35.29 23.80
N ARG A 609 29.43 -35.55 24.83
CA ARG A 609 30.76 -36.18 24.76
C ARG A 609 30.68 -37.51 25.44
N THR A 610 30.90 -38.56 24.68
CA THR A 610 30.95 -39.91 25.21
C THR A 610 32.39 -40.42 25.20
N LEU A 611 32.89 -40.67 26.36
CA LEU A 611 34.17 -41.36 26.57
C LEU A 611 33.89 -42.87 26.51
N ILE A 612 34.48 -43.54 25.51
CA ILE A 612 34.31 -44.96 25.32
C ILE A 612 35.49 -45.68 26.00
N ASN A 613 35.28 -46.17 27.17
CA ASN A 613 36.28 -46.93 27.94
C ASN A 613 35.93 -48.42 27.99
N PRO A 614 36.93 -49.31 28.08
CA PRO A 614 36.70 -50.75 28.26
C PRO A 614 35.90 -51.14 29.52
N GLU A 615 35.89 -50.22 30.55
CA GLU A 615 35.19 -50.41 31.83
C GLU A 615 33.80 -49.83 31.86
N GLY A 616 33.38 -49.11 30.82
CA GLY A 616 32.06 -48.47 30.68
C GLY A 616 32.16 -47.12 30.05
N ASN A 617 31.10 -46.74 29.31
CA ASN A 617 30.99 -45.42 28.67
C ASN A 617 30.59 -44.36 29.70
N SER A 618 31.28 -43.24 29.68
CA SER A 618 30.87 -42.03 30.42
C SER A 618 30.43 -40.97 29.46
N THR A 619 29.17 -40.54 29.55
CA THR A 619 28.58 -39.50 28.73
C THR A 619 28.38 -38.24 29.55
N ASN A 620 28.91 -37.14 29.05
CA ASN A 620 28.67 -35.81 29.60
C ASN A 620 27.93 -34.98 28.58
N MET A 621 26.76 -34.50 28.93
CA MET A 621 25.93 -33.63 28.10
C MET A 621 25.93 -32.21 28.67
N ASN A 622 26.25 -31.28 27.82
CA ASN A 622 26.23 -29.86 28.14
C ASN A 622 25.47 -29.09 27.03
N GLY A 623 24.54 -28.25 27.38
CA GLY A 623 23.75 -27.58 26.36
C GLY A 623 22.81 -26.51 26.90
N VAL A 624 22.16 -25.84 25.96
CA VAL A 624 21.12 -24.86 26.18
C VAL A 624 19.86 -25.29 25.45
N PHE A 625 18.76 -25.37 26.16
CA PHE A 625 17.45 -25.73 25.67
C PHE A 625 16.54 -24.54 25.90
N GLU A 626 15.89 -24.06 24.84
CA GLU A 626 15.01 -22.91 24.89
C GLU A 626 13.72 -23.22 24.10
N ASN A 627 12.59 -23.08 24.76
CA ASN A 627 11.28 -23.26 24.14
C ASN A 627 10.41 -22.05 24.43
N ASN A 628 9.74 -21.49 23.39
CA ASN A 628 8.79 -20.42 23.52
C ASN A 628 7.56 -20.71 22.63
N ASP A 629 6.43 -20.96 23.26
CA ASP A 629 5.15 -21.26 22.63
C ASP A 629 4.12 -20.20 23.02
N LEU A 630 3.52 -19.53 22.03
CA LEU A 630 2.49 -18.51 22.23
C LEU A 630 1.27 -18.85 21.40
N LYS A 631 0.17 -19.15 22.07
CA LYS A 631 -1.14 -19.38 21.45
C LYS A 631 -2.10 -18.23 21.74
N ASP A 632 -2.86 -17.85 20.74
CA ASP A 632 -3.82 -16.76 20.74
C ASP A 632 -5.13 -17.27 20.11
N TYR A 633 -6.19 -17.30 20.89
CA TYR A 633 -7.55 -17.63 20.46
C TYR A 633 -8.39 -16.35 20.53
N SER A 634 -8.78 -15.81 19.38
CA SER A 634 -9.44 -14.50 19.31
C SER A 634 -10.82 -14.57 18.72
N PHE A 635 -11.74 -13.83 19.33
CA PHE A 635 -13.06 -13.48 18.81
C PHE A 635 -13.14 -11.98 18.62
N LYS A 636 -13.59 -11.51 17.47
CA LYS A 636 -13.84 -10.08 17.17
C LYS A 636 -15.16 -9.94 16.42
N SER A 637 -15.97 -8.96 16.82
CA SER A 637 -17.19 -8.62 16.11
C SER A 637 -17.27 -7.11 15.95
N ASP A 638 -17.08 -6.65 14.73
CA ASP A 638 -16.94 -5.25 14.35
C ASP A 638 -18.14 -4.81 13.52
N TYR A 639 -18.70 -3.66 13.84
CA TYR A 639 -19.85 -3.07 13.15
C TYR A 639 -19.53 -1.66 12.69
N GLN A 640 -20.00 -1.34 11.50
CA GLN A 640 -19.94 -0.02 10.90
C GLN A 640 -21.35 0.46 10.58
N VAL A 641 -21.72 1.62 11.13
CA VAL A 641 -23.04 2.25 10.94
C VAL A 641 -22.85 3.64 10.33
N GLU A 642 -23.58 3.89 9.26
CA GLU A 642 -23.74 5.22 8.70
C GLU A 642 -24.83 5.96 9.49
N ALA A 643 -24.42 6.75 10.50
CA ALA A 643 -25.29 7.40 11.47
C ALA A 643 -25.94 8.72 10.97
N GLY A 644 -25.72 9.08 9.72
CA GLY A 644 -26.26 10.29 9.08
C GLY A 644 -25.44 10.66 7.86
N SER A 645 -25.68 11.85 7.35
CA SER A 645 -25.00 12.32 6.13
C SER A 645 -23.55 12.75 6.36
N TYR A 646 -23.15 12.97 7.61
CA TYR A 646 -21.84 13.50 7.99
C TYR A 646 -21.09 12.61 8.98
N SER A 647 -21.72 11.54 9.45
CA SER A 647 -21.18 10.73 10.54
C SER A 647 -21.26 9.24 10.25
N GLN A 648 -20.17 8.56 10.52
CA GLN A 648 -20.02 7.12 10.54
C GLN A 648 -19.60 6.70 11.94
N VAL A 649 -20.17 5.64 12.46
CA VAL A 649 -19.82 5.08 13.77
C VAL A 649 -19.35 3.65 13.58
N ASN A 650 -18.16 3.36 14.08
CA ASN A 650 -17.59 2.01 14.16
C ASN A 650 -17.58 1.58 15.62
N PHE A 651 -18.09 0.40 15.92
CA PHE A 651 -18.05 -0.16 17.25
C PHE A 651 -17.89 -1.68 17.18
N GLY A 652 -17.38 -2.25 18.23
CA GLY A 652 -17.21 -3.69 18.30
C GLY A 652 -16.80 -4.18 19.66
N ILE A 653 -16.86 -5.52 19.79
CA ILE A 653 -16.41 -6.26 20.94
C ILE A 653 -15.32 -7.26 20.52
N PHE A 654 -14.45 -7.58 21.44
CA PHE A 654 -13.38 -8.54 21.21
C PHE A 654 -13.03 -9.30 22.47
N GLY A 655 -12.47 -10.48 22.27
CA GLY A 655 -11.86 -11.28 23.34
C GLY A 655 -10.70 -12.07 22.75
N THR A 656 -9.58 -12.10 23.45
CA THR A 656 -8.40 -12.89 23.10
C THR A 656 -7.93 -13.64 24.33
N TYR A 657 -7.90 -14.96 24.22
CA TYR A 657 -7.30 -15.82 25.23
C TYR A 657 -5.87 -16.16 24.83
N TYR A 658 -4.92 -15.82 25.67
CA TYR A 658 -3.50 -16.09 25.52
C TYR A 658 -3.09 -17.30 26.35
N ASP A 659 -2.24 -18.15 25.80
CA ASP A 659 -1.48 -19.21 26.47
C ASP A 659 -0.03 -19.08 26.01
N ILE A 660 0.85 -18.58 26.90
CA ILE A 660 2.25 -18.28 26.58
C ILE A 660 3.15 -19.03 27.54
N LYS A 661 4.04 -19.84 26.96
CA LYS A 661 5.03 -20.62 27.69
C LYS A 661 6.43 -20.24 27.24
N TYR A 662 7.30 -20.07 28.17
CA TYR A 662 8.73 -19.88 27.94
C TYR A 662 9.55 -20.69 28.95
N SER A 663 10.44 -21.54 28.43
CA SER A 663 11.39 -22.26 29.25
C SER A 663 12.80 -22.08 28.70
N TYR A 664 13.74 -21.88 29.60
CA TYR A 664 15.18 -21.83 29.34
C TYR A 664 15.92 -22.69 30.34
N ALA A 665 16.57 -23.71 29.84
CA ALA A 665 17.34 -24.64 30.64
C ALA A 665 18.79 -24.69 30.17
N GLN A 666 19.70 -24.86 31.12
CA GLN A 666 21.12 -25.09 30.87
C GLN A 666 21.53 -26.47 31.42
N SER A 667 22.11 -27.31 30.57
CA SER A 667 22.36 -28.70 30.87
C SER A 667 21.08 -29.49 31.24
N ASP A 668 21.18 -30.78 31.50
CA ASP A 668 20.04 -31.66 31.77
C ASP A 668 19.28 -31.35 33.09
N THR A 669 19.79 -30.48 33.93
CA THR A 669 19.38 -30.44 35.34
C THR A 669 18.97 -29.09 35.87
N ALA A 670 19.20 -27.99 35.16
CA ALA A 670 18.96 -26.65 35.68
C ALA A 670 17.98 -25.84 34.79
N ASN A 671 16.69 -25.83 35.17
CA ASN A 671 15.76 -24.82 34.62
C ASN A 671 16.15 -23.45 35.18
N ILE A 672 16.65 -22.59 34.31
CA ILE A 672 17.05 -21.23 34.65
C ILE A 672 15.83 -20.31 34.70
N LEU A 673 14.92 -20.44 33.71
CA LEU A 673 13.70 -19.66 33.67
C LEU A 673 12.58 -20.53 33.11
N ASP A 674 11.48 -20.59 33.84
CA ASP A 674 10.28 -21.30 33.41
C ASP A 674 9.07 -20.42 33.73
N ARG A 675 8.37 -20.00 32.68
CA ARG A 675 7.17 -19.16 32.79
C ARG A 675 6.04 -19.73 31.95
N ASP A 676 4.94 -20.02 32.60
CA ASP A 676 3.66 -20.42 32.00
C ASP A 676 2.60 -19.42 32.41
N GLY A 677 1.96 -18.78 31.45
CA GLY A 677 0.98 -17.75 31.70
C GLY A 677 -0.21 -17.82 30.75
N THR A 678 -1.40 -17.79 31.34
CA THR A 678 -2.64 -17.66 30.59
C THR A 678 -3.39 -16.39 30.95
N ALA A 679 -4.03 -15.73 30.00
CA ALA A 679 -4.81 -14.54 30.25
C ALA A 679 -5.95 -14.37 29.25
N LEU A 680 -7.04 -13.76 29.71
CA LEU A 680 -8.11 -13.26 28.88
C LEU A 680 -7.99 -11.73 28.75
N LEU A 681 -7.81 -11.25 27.54
CA LEU A 681 -7.94 -9.85 27.17
C LEU A 681 -9.28 -9.66 26.47
N SER A 682 -10.21 -8.94 27.09
CA SER A 682 -11.53 -8.69 26.51
C SER A 682 -11.87 -7.20 26.55
N GLY A 683 -12.81 -6.77 25.74
CA GLY A 683 -13.20 -5.38 25.72
C GLY A 683 -14.11 -4.97 24.59
N ALA A 684 -14.30 -3.66 24.51
CA ALA A 684 -15.10 -3.02 23.48
C ALA A 684 -14.45 -1.74 22.99
N TYR A 685 -14.85 -1.29 21.81
CA TYR A 685 -14.44 0.00 21.29
C TYR A 685 -15.61 0.73 20.62
N LEU A 686 -15.49 2.05 20.61
CA LEU A 686 -16.37 2.96 19.88
C LEU A 686 -15.53 4.02 19.19
N GLN A 687 -15.81 4.28 17.91
CA GLN A 687 -15.13 5.30 17.13
C GLN A 687 -16.13 6.02 16.23
N GLY A 688 -16.15 7.34 16.31
CA GLY A 688 -16.88 8.20 15.38
C GLY A 688 -15.98 8.69 14.27
N ARG A 689 -16.54 8.90 13.08
CA ARG A 689 -15.91 9.68 12.00
C ARG A 689 -16.91 10.75 11.60
N VAL A 690 -16.59 11.99 11.89
CA VAL A 690 -17.49 13.13 11.66
C VAL A 690 -16.84 14.10 10.68
N LYS A 691 -17.57 14.49 9.64
CA LYS A 691 -17.15 15.49 8.66
C LYS A 691 -17.86 16.82 8.94
N LEU A 692 -17.09 17.88 9.07
CA LEU A 692 -17.51 19.24 9.41
C LEU A 692 -16.98 20.23 8.36
N LEU A 693 -17.45 21.47 8.39
CA LEU A 693 -16.97 22.56 7.52
C LEU A 693 -17.04 22.19 6.03
N ASP A 694 -18.18 21.73 5.55
CA ASP A 694 -18.38 21.27 4.18
C ASP A 694 -17.36 20.18 3.76
N ASP A 695 -17.21 19.18 4.63
CA ASP A 695 -16.31 18.05 4.48
C ASP A 695 -14.81 18.39 4.50
N LYS A 696 -14.42 19.63 4.79
CA LYS A 696 -13.01 20.04 4.90
C LYS A 696 -12.34 19.55 6.18
N LEU A 697 -13.08 19.44 7.28
CA LEU A 697 -12.57 18.94 8.56
C LEU A 697 -13.17 17.58 8.87
N GLN A 698 -12.33 16.56 8.97
CA GLN A 698 -12.71 15.25 9.48
C GLN A 698 -12.16 15.08 10.88
N VAL A 699 -13.03 14.74 11.82
CA VAL A 699 -12.71 14.45 13.22
C VAL A 699 -13.04 12.99 13.51
N VAL A 700 -12.07 12.26 14.05
CA VAL A 700 -12.21 10.82 14.36
C VAL A 700 -11.90 10.59 15.84
N PRO A 701 -12.85 10.86 16.77
CA PRO A 701 -12.72 10.47 18.16
C PRO A 701 -12.94 8.96 18.32
N GLY A 702 -12.21 8.35 19.24
CA GLY A 702 -12.34 6.94 19.54
C GLY A 702 -11.96 6.61 20.98
N LEU A 703 -12.57 5.58 21.49
CA LEU A 703 -12.28 5.01 22.81
C LEU A 703 -12.27 3.49 22.70
N ARG A 704 -11.24 2.88 23.26
CA ARG A 704 -11.15 1.44 23.47
C ARG A 704 -10.99 1.16 24.95
N ALA A 705 -11.77 0.23 25.48
CA ALA A 705 -11.68 -0.24 26.85
C ALA A 705 -11.29 -1.71 26.85
N ASN A 706 -10.20 -2.06 27.51
CA ASN A 706 -9.67 -3.40 27.63
C ASN A 706 -9.76 -3.84 29.10
N TYR A 707 -10.27 -5.04 29.35
CA TYR A 707 -10.15 -5.73 30.64
C TYR A 707 -9.11 -6.83 30.49
N PHE A 708 -8.13 -6.88 31.36
CA PHE A 708 -7.06 -7.87 31.36
C PHE A 708 -7.12 -8.71 32.62
N SER A 709 -7.38 -10.02 32.50
CA SER A 709 -7.69 -10.90 33.65
C SER A 709 -6.53 -11.06 34.60
N THR A 710 -5.27 -11.06 34.12
CA THR A 710 -4.09 -11.26 34.99
C THR A 710 -3.91 -10.13 35.99
N THR A 711 -4.21 -8.90 35.59
CA THR A 711 -4.12 -7.72 36.46
C THR A 711 -5.45 -7.32 37.09
N GLU A 712 -6.56 -7.90 36.64
CA GLU A 712 -7.93 -7.56 37.03
C GLU A 712 -8.28 -6.08 36.84
N LYS A 713 -7.65 -5.41 35.85
CA LYS A 713 -7.79 -3.96 35.65
C LYS A 713 -8.38 -3.64 34.27
N PHE A 714 -9.05 -2.48 34.22
CA PHE A 714 -9.45 -1.86 32.96
C PHE A 714 -8.38 -0.88 32.47
N TYR A 715 -8.10 -0.95 31.18
CA TYR A 715 -7.16 -0.08 30.47
C TYR A 715 -7.91 0.68 29.40
N PHE A 716 -7.98 2.00 29.55
CA PHE A 716 -8.66 2.87 28.59
C PHE A 716 -7.67 3.48 27.62
N GLU A 717 -8.02 3.42 26.33
CA GLU A 717 -7.24 3.95 25.24
C GLU A 717 -8.04 4.99 24.43
N PRO A 718 -8.09 6.26 24.92
CA PRO A 718 -8.67 7.36 24.17
C PRO A 718 -7.79 7.69 22.95
N ARG A 719 -8.42 8.01 21.82
CA ARG A 719 -7.77 8.35 20.55
C ARG A 719 -8.50 9.48 19.87
N LEU A 720 -7.76 10.33 19.18
CA LEU A 720 -8.32 11.42 18.38
C LEU A 720 -7.46 11.60 17.13
N SER A 721 -8.08 11.59 15.95
CA SER A 721 -7.42 11.97 14.71
C SER A 721 -8.20 13.07 14.02
N LEU A 722 -7.45 14.00 13.43
CA LEU A 722 -7.97 15.19 12.74
C LEU A 722 -7.36 15.25 11.35
N THR A 723 -8.17 15.54 10.35
CA THR A 723 -7.68 15.84 9.00
C THR A 723 -8.40 17.08 8.49
N TYR A 724 -7.64 18.10 8.11
CA TYR A 724 -8.16 19.35 7.57
C TYR A 724 -7.66 19.58 6.15
N THR A 725 -8.58 19.64 5.20
CA THR A 725 -8.30 19.96 3.80
C THR A 725 -8.28 21.47 3.63
N LEU A 726 -7.08 22.06 3.70
CA LEU A 726 -6.89 23.51 3.58
C LEU A 726 -7.21 23.98 2.15
N THR A 727 -6.72 23.24 1.16
CA THR A 727 -7.02 23.43 -0.27
C THR A 727 -7.16 22.07 -0.94
N ASP A 728 -7.60 22.00 -2.19
CA ASP A 728 -7.65 20.74 -2.97
C ASP A 728 -6.30 20.00 -3.03
N ARG A 729 -5.20 20.71 -2.75
CA ARG A 729 -3.84 20.18 -2.83
C ARG A 729 -3.14 20.05 -1.49
N ILE A 730 -3.57 20.78 -0.46
CA ILE A 730 -2.90 20.82 0.85
C ILE A 730 -3.84 20.26 1.90
N SER A 731 -3.36 19.26 2.65
CA SER A 731 -4.04 18.72 3.81
C SER A 731 -3.13 18.75 5.05
N LEU A 732 -3.72 19.13 6.18
CA LEU A 732 -3.13 19.08 7.51
C LEU A 732 -3.70 17.87 8.24
N ARG A 733 -2.86 17.17 9.00
CA ARG A 733 -3.23 15.95 9.71
C ARG A 733 -2.67 16.00 11.12
N GLY A 734 -3.43 15.51 12.08
CA GLY A 734 -2.98 15.38 13.45
C GLY A 734 -3.60 14.16 14.12
N SER A 735 -2.88 13.52 15.02
CA SER A 735 -3.41 12.41 15.80
C SER A 735 -2.73 12.32 17.16
N THR A 736 -3.53 11.96 18.18
CA THR A 736 -3.05 11.61 19.50
C THR A 736 -3.82 10.42 20.04
N GLY A 737 -3.19 9.63 20.92
CA GLY A 737 -3.87 8.52 21.55
C GLY A 737 -2.97 7.77 22.52
N ARG A 738 -3.63 7.00 23.39
CA ARG A 738 -2.99 6.04 24.29
C ARG A 738 -3.17 4.63 23.76
N PHE A 739 -2.15 3.82 23.94
CA PHE A 739 -2.08 2.43 23.45
C PHE A 739 -1.46 1.54 24.53
N CYS A 740 -1.93 0.30 24.68
CA CYS A 740 -1.46 -0.68 25.66
C CYS A 740 -1.02 -1.98 24.99
N GLN A 741 -0.01 -2.65 25.58
CA GLN A 741 0.50 -3.94 25.13
C GLN A 741 0.53 -4.90 26.31
N PHE A 742 -0.06 -6.11 26.14
CA PHE A 742 -0.30 -7.09 27.20
C PHE A 742 0.59 -8.33 27.09
N ALA A 743 1.12 -8.61 25.91
CA ALA A 743 2.13 -9.62 25.65
C ALA A 743 3.36 -8.93 25.08
N ASN A 744 4.51 -9.11 25.74
CA ASN A 744 5.75 -8.43 25.43
C ASN A 744 6.80 -9.43 24.96
N ARG A 745 7.62 -9.04 23.98
CA ARG A 745 8.83 -9.77 23.61
C ARG A 745 10.01 -9.14 24.32
N VAL A 746 10.55 -9.85 25.28
CA VAL A 746 11.64 -9.37 26.13
C VAL A 746 12.97 -9.81 25.52
N THR A 747 13.95 -8.91 25.55
CA THR A 747 15.30 -9.19 25.10
C THR A 747 16.13 -9.67 26.28
N ARG A 748 16.73 -10.87 26.13
CA ARG A 748 17.78 -11.35 27.01
C ARG A 748 19.14 -10.98 26.39
N GLU A 749 19.85 -10.07 27.01
CA GLU A 749 21.17 -9.68 26.53
C GLU A 749 22.22 -10.72 26.89
N ASP A 750 23.00 -11.12 25.88
CA ASP A 750 24.19 -11.92 26.03
C ASP A 750 25.30 -11.34 25.14
N ILE A 751 26.37 -10.84 25.77
CA ILE A 751 27.51 -10.24 25.05
C ILE A 751 28.28 -11.29 24.27
N MET A 752 28.32 -12.53 24.75
CA MET A 752 29.11 -13.60 24.14
C MET A 752 28.35 -14.32 23.02
N SER A 753 27.06 -14.60 23.19
CA SER A 753 26.25 -15.39 22.26
C SER A 753 25.22 -14.58 21.46
N GLY A 754 25.18 -13.24 21.67
CA GLY A 754 24.21 -12.35 21.10
C GLY A 754 22.88 -12.33 21.85
N SER A 755 22.15 -11.20 21.72
CA SER A 755 20.84 -11.03 22.38
C SER A 755 19.79 -12.00 21.83
N LYS A 756 18.94 -12.54 22.69
CA LYS A 756 17.82 -13.41 22.39
C LYS A 756 16.51 -12.77 22.82
N GLU A 757 15.45 -13.07 22.11
CA GLU A 757 14.14 -12.49 22.36
C GLU A 757 13.10 -13.58 22.56
N PHE A 758 12.21 -13.42 23.53
CA PHE A 758 11.16 -14.36 23.86
C PHE A 758 9.88 -13.67 24.29
N TRP A 759 8.74 -14.28 23.99
CA TRP A 759 7.42 -13.77 24.34
C TRP A 759 7.01 -14.21 25.74
N ILE A 760 6.49 -13.26 26.53
CA ILE A 760 5.88 -13.48 27.85
C ILE A 760 4.64 -12.62 28.01
N LEU A 761 3.77 -13.05 28.91
CA LEU A 761 2.59 -12.30 29.34
C LEU A 761 2.95 -11.26 30.38
N SER A 762 2.27 -10.09 30.34
CA SER A 762 2.31 -9.15 31.45
C SER A 762 1.63 -9.76 32.66
N ASP A 763 2.29 -9.68 33.84
CA ASP A 763 1.83 -10.19 35.14
C ASP A 763 1.39 -9.08 36.09
N GLY A 764 1.65 -7.83 35.69
CA GLY A 764 1.32 -6.63 36.50
C GLY A 764 2.31 -6.34 37.62
N SER A 765 3.35 -7.15 37.81
CA SER A 765 4.42 -6.99 38.81
C SER A 765 5.80 -6.91 38.16
N SER A 766 6.42 -8.03 37.86
CA SER A 766 7.76 -8.08 37.23
C SER A 766 7.69 -7.69 35.73
N VAL A 767 6.58 -7.95 35.06
CA VAL A 767 6.31 -7.57 33.69
C VAL A 767 5.00 -6.77 33.62
N PRO A 768 5.03 -5.47 33.87
CA PRO A 768 3.84 -4.64 33.85
C PRO A 768 3.30 -4.48 32.43
N VAL A 769 2.02 -4.07 32.30
CA VAL A 769 1.42 -3.75 31.02
C VAL A 769 2.09 -2.52 30.45
N SER A 770 2.74 -2.68 29.29
CA SER A 770 3.39 -1.58 28.58
C SER A 770 2.36 -0.63 27.97
N SER A 771 2.64 0.67 27.98
CA SER A 771 1.76 1.66 27.36
C SER A 771 2.54 2.73 26.62
N ALA A 772 1.92 3.31 25.58
CA ALA A 772 2.49 4.45 24.87
C ALA A 772 1.45 5.54 24.64
N VAL A 773 1.92 6.78 24.62
CA VAL A 773 1.14 7.94 24.19
C VAL A 773 1.80 8.53 22.94
N HIS A 774 1.02 8.71 21.89
CA HIS A 774 1.49 9.24 20.62
C HIS A 774 0.96 10.64 20.37
N PHE A 775 1.80 11.49 19.78
CA PHE A 775 1.45 12.77 19.19
C PHE A 775 2.02 12.82 17.77
N ILE A 776 1.17 13.09 16.81
CA ILE A 776 1.55 13.09 15.38
C ILE A 776 0.93 14.33 14.74
N ALA A 777 1.73 15.06 13.95
CA ALA A 777 1.27 16.18 13.15
C ALA A 777 1.94 16.14 11.78
N GLY A 778 1.20 16.42 10.72
CA GLY A 778 1.72 16.36 9.37
C GLY A 778 1.02 17.27 8.39
N ILE A 779 1.74 17.59 7.32
CA ILE A 779 1.26 18.33 6.17
C ILE A 779 1.56 17.54 4.90
N SER A 780 0.65 17.55 3.95
CA SER A 780 0.89 17.00 2.62
C SER A 780 0.43 17.96 1.52
N TYR A 781 1.24 18.02 0.47
CA TYR A 781 0.92 18.72 -0.78
C TYR A 781 0.85 17.71 -1.92
N GLU A 782 -0.25 17.69 -2.64
CA GLU A 782 -0.44 16.83 -3.80
C GLU A 782 -0.73 17.64 -5.06
N SER A 783 0.03 17.33 -6.11
CA SER A 783 -0.21 17.80 -7.46
C SER A 783 -0.44 16.61 -8.40
N PRO A 784 -0.86 16.79 -9.65
CA PRO A 784 -1.09 15.68 -10.58
C PRO A 784 0.09 14.73 -10.79
N GLY A 785 1.33 15.21 -10.59
CA GLY A 785 2.55 14.43 -10.83
C GLY A 785 3.43 14.20 -9.61
N TYR A 786 3.18 14.89 -8.50
CA TYR A 786 4.06 14.88 -7.33
C TYR A 786 3.27 14.87 -6.04
N THR A 787 3.82 14.20 -5.03
CA THR A 787 3.35 14.24 -3.65
C THR A 787 4.51 14.62 -2.75
N PHE A 788 4.31 15.61 -1.89
CA PHE A 788 5.26 16.00 -0.84
C PHE A 788 4.55 15.86 0.50
N SER A 789 5.21 15.27 1.48
CA SER A 789 4.70 15.21 2.83
C SER A 789 5.81 15.41 3.86
N ALA A 790 5.45 16.08 4.94
CA ALA A 790 6.27 16.18 6.14
C ALA A 790 5.40 15.77 7.33
N GLU A 791 5.95 14.94 8.23
CA GLU A 791 5.24 14.42 9.39
C GLU A 791 6.18 14.37 10.60
N GLY A 792 5.80 15.05 11.68
CA GLY A 792 6.47 15.00 12.96
C GLY A 792 5.76 14.05 13.92
N TYR A 793 6.53 13.34 14.74
CA TYR A 793 5.98 12.44 15.75
C TYR A 793 6.72 12.54 17.07
N TYR A 794 6.00 12.28 18.16
CA TYR A 794 6.52 12.08 19.50
C TYR A 794 5.76 10.91 20.15
N LYS A 795 6.50 9.91 20.66
CA LYS A 795 5.96 8.78 21.41
C LYS A 795 6.63 8.74 22.77
N PHE A 796 5.85 8.69 23.82
CA PHE A 796 6.32 8.40 25.17
C PHE A 796 5.88 6.98 25.53
N ILE A 797 6.82 6.15 26.00
CA ILE A 797 6.60 4.73 26.28
C ILE A 797 6.87 4.51 27.77
N SER A 798 5.96 3.84 28.46
CA SER A 798 6.07 3.49 29.85
C SER A 798 6.03 1.98 30.05
N ASN A 799 6.67 1.49 31.10
CA ASN A 799 6.71 0.08 31.43
C ASN A 799 7.34 -0.78 30.34
N LEU A 800 8.49 -0.33 29.83
CA LEU A 800 9.37 -1.18 29.04
C LEU A 800 9.96 -2.25 29.96
N THR A 801 10.12 -3.47 29.46
CA THR A 801 10.69 -4.58 30.23
C THR A 801 11.91 -5.13 29.52
N GLU A 802 13.03 -5.25 30.24
CA GLU A 802 14.24 -5.96 29.80
C GLU A 802 14.57 -7.09 30.82
N TYR A 803 15.34 -8.06 30.36
CA TYR A 803 15.79 -9.20 31.17
C TYR A 803 17.31 -9.34 31.11
N SER A 804 17.97 -9.42 32.28
CA SER A 804 19.42 -9.57 32.32
C SER A 804 19.84 -10.57 33.39
N LEU A 805 20.69 -11.53 33.01
CA LEU A 805 21.29 -12.51 33.92
C LEU A 805 22.47 -11.95 34.73
N ARG A 806 22.88 -10.70 34.52
CA ARG A 806 24.15 -10.17 35.00
C ARG A 806 24.13 -9.59 36.40
N ILE A 807 22.98 -9.35 36.98
CA ILE A 807 22.90 -8.39 38.13
C ILE A 807 22.82 -9.08 39.49
N ASN A 808 22.59 -10.38 39.57
CA ASN A 808 22.55 -11.07 40.84
C ASN A 808 23.85 -11.81 41.18
N ALA A 809 24.68 -11.18 41.97
CA ALA A 809 25.93 -11.73 42.48
C ALA A 809 25.76 -12.66 43.70
N SER A 810 24.55 -13.07 44.08
CA SER A 810 24.35 -13.92 45.26
C SER A 810 24.15 -15.39 44.85
N PRO A 811 25.12 -16.29 45.13
CA PRO A 811 25.04 -17.68 44.67
C PRO A 811 24.02 -18.56 45.40
N MET A 812 23.36 -18.05 46.44
CA MET A 812 22.62 -18.91 47.40
C MET A 812 21.11 -18.95 47.24
N LYS A 813 20.51 -18.04 46.47
CA LYS A 813 19.10 -18.07 46.03
C LYS A 813 18.95 -17.22 44.79
N MET A 814 19.08 -17.84 43.61
CA MET A 814 18.69 -17.19 42.39
C MET A 814 17.17 -17.34 42.20
N ASP A 815 16.42 -16.30 42.53
CA ASP A 815 15.10 -16.11 41.96
C ASP A 815 15.29 -15.40 40.62
N TYR A 816 15.26 -16.15 39.54
CA TYR A 816 15.41 -15.59 38.16
C TYR A 816 14.30 -14.62 37.76
N ASN A 817 13.21 -14.54 38.52
CA ASN A 817 12.16 -13.55 38.34
C ASN A 817 12.60 -12.13 38.74
N GLU A 818 13.60 -12.00 39.63
CA GLU A 818 14.16 -10.69 39.99
C GLU A 818 15.06 -10.08 38.91
N ASN A 819 15.28 -10.76 37.80
CA ASN A 819 16.10 -10.30 36.67
C ASN A 819 15.28 -9.53 35.58
N PHE A 820 14.00 -9.30 35.80
CA PHE A 820 13.19 -8.41 34.98
C PHE A 820 13.27 -6.97 35.49
N PHE A 821 13.62 -6.06 34.61
CA PHE A 821 13.74 -4.63 34.92
C PHE A 821 12.72 -3.83 34.13
N ASN A 822 12.21 -2.79 34.72
CA ASN A 822 11.19 -1.96 34.15
C ASN A 822 11.70 -0.54 33.97
N GLY A 823 11.48 -0.02 32.78
CA GLY A 823 11.92 1.31 32.40
C GLY A 823 10.88 2.07 31.59
N TYR A 824 11.29 3.19 31.07
CA TYR A 824 10.49 4.03 30.19
C TYR A 824 11.37 4.61 29.09
N GLY A 825 10.73 5.15 28.08
CA GLY A 825 11.47 5.70 26.97
C GLY A 825 10.65 6.67 26.14
N TYR A 826 11.31 7.28 25.18
CA TYR A 826 10.64 8.10 24.18
C TYR A 826 11.25 7.90 22.80
N SER A 827 10.45 8.18 21.80
CA SER A 827 10.90 8.27 20.42
C SER A 827 10.27 9.49 19.76
N ARG A 828 11.09 10.26 19.03
CA ARG A 828 10.67 11.47 18.34
C ARG A 828 11.37 11.61 17.00
N GLY A 829 10.75 12.32 16.07
CA GLY A 829 11.39 12.59 14.79
C GLY A 829 10.52 13.35 13.82
N ILE A 830 11.15 13.66 12.68
CA ILE A 830 10.50 14.30 11.52
C ILE A 830 10.80 13.47 10.29
N GLU A 831 9.77 13.20 9.50
CA GLU A 831 9.81 12.42 8.28
C GLU A 831 9.47 13.32 7.09
N PHE A 832 10.24 13.22 6.02
CA PHE A 832 9.98 13.89 4.75
C PHE A 832 9.85 12.87 3.63
N LEU A 833 8.90 13.09 2.73
CA LEU A 833 8.72 12.30 1.52
C LEU A 833 8.48 13.24 0.34
N ALA A 834 9.23 13.01 -0.73
CA ALA A 834 9.00 13.60 -2.04
C ALA A 834 8.83 12.47 -3.06
N GLN A 835 7.66 12.34 -3.64
CA GLN A 835 7.31 11.27 -4.56
C GLN A 835 6.92 11.84 -5.92
N LYS A 836 7.46 11.27 -6.99
CA LYS A 836 7.04 11.49 -8.37
C LYS A 836 6.18 10.34 -8.85
N ASN A 837 4.96 10.64 -9.31
CA ASN A 837 3.92 9.66 -9.60
C ASN A 837 3.56 9.53 -11.10
N THR A 838 4.27 10.21 -11.99
CA THR A 838 3.90 10.28 -13.42
C THR A 838 5.11 10.09 -14.33
N GLY A 839 4.85 9.59 -15.55
CA GLY A 839 5.86 9.38 -16.58
C GLY A 839 6.53 8.01 -16.51
N ASN A 840 7.56 7.79 -17.32
CA ASN A 840 8.31 6.53 -17.37
C ASN A 840 9.28 6.38 -16.20
N LEU A 841 9.76 7.51 -15.65
CA LEU A 841 10.58 7.57 -14.45
C LEU A 841 9.70 7.99 -13.28
N ASN A 842 9.48 7.08 -12.34
CA ASN A 842 8.73 7.27 -11.10
C ASN A 842 9.65 6.95 -9.92
N GLY A 843 9.24 7.31 -8.71
CA GLY A 843 9.99 6.97 -7.52
C GLY A 843 9.78 7.96 -6.40
N TRP A 844 10.59 7.81 -5.34
CA TRP A 844 10.52 8.71 -4.19
C TRP A 844 11.87 8.88 -3.53
N ILE A 845 11.96 9.98 -2.80
CA ILE A 845 13.05 10.29 -1.88
C ILE A 845 12.41 10.42 -0.51
N SER A 846 12.96 9.77 0.48
CA SER A 846 12.54 9.90 1.86
C SER A 846 13.71 10.19 2.79
N TYR A 847 13.46 11.02 3.79
CA TYR A 847 14.43 11.34 4.84
C TYR A 847 13.73 11.30 6.20
N THR A 848 14.37 10.67 7.15
CA THR A 848 13.94 10.60 8.54
C THR A 848 15.03 11.12 9.45
N LEU A 849 14.72 12.12 10.26
CA LEU A 849 15.52 12.52 11.41
C LEU A 849 14.82 11.98 12.64
N GLY A 850 15.42 11.02 13.32
CA GLY A 850 14.81 10.31 14.45
C GLY A 850 15.74 10.21 15.66
N GLU A 851 15.13 10.06 16.83
CA GLU A 851 15.80 9.74 18.09
C GLU A 851 14.92 8.81 18.90
N ALA A 852 15.49 7.71 19.41
CA ALA A 852 14.85 6.80 20.35
C ALA A 852 15.75 6.57 21.54
N LYS A 853 15.24 6.82 22.75
CA LYS A 853 15.98 6.68 23.99
C LYS A 853 15.18 5.94 25.04
N ASN A 854 15.89 5.12 25.82
CA ASN A 854 15.37 4.38 26.96
C ASN A 854 16.02 4.87 28.26
N HIS A 855 15.35 4.61 29.36
CA HIS A 855 15.83 4.82 30.72
C HIS A 855 15.42 3.62 31.55
N PHE A 856 16.42 2.98 32.16
CA PHE A 856 16.28 1.93 33.14
C PHE A 856 17.25 2.27 34.28
N ASP A 857 16.75 2.33 35.49
CA ASP A 857 17.52 2.75 36.69
C ASP A 857 18.72 1.85 36.89
N GLU A 858 18.63 0.57 36.50
CA GLU A 858 19.70 -0.44 36.63
C GLU A 858 20.91 -0.18 35.73
N TYR A 859 20.69 0.55 34.60
CA TYR A 859 21.78 0.83 33.68
C TYR A 859 22.34 2.24 33.82
N SER A 860 21.51 3.22 34.09
CA SER A 860 21.92 4.63 34.14
C SER A 860 20.83 5.54 34.70
N ASP A 861 21.26 6.56 35.45
CA ASP A 861 20.41 7.67 35.90
C ASP A 861 19.98 8.61 34.75
N LYS A 862 20.46 8.37 33.54
CA LYS A 862 20.21 9.21 32.37
C LYS A 862 19.63 8.37 31.23
N TYR A 863 18.87 9.05 30.34
CA TYR A 863 18.46 8.45 29.07
C TYR A 863 19.66 8.06 28.23
N TYR A 864 19.63 6.86 27.69
CA TYR A 864 20.60 6.36 26.73
C TYR A 864 19.94 5.94 25.42
N PRO A 865 20.64 5.89 24.28
CA PRO A 865 20.07 5.49 22.99
C PRO A 865 19.50 4.06 23.04
N ALA A 866 18.31 3.84 22.51
CA ALA A 866 17.74 2.51 22.36
C ALA A 866 18.51 1.70 21.29
N ASN A 867 18.54 0.37 21.39
CA ASN A 867 19.28 -0.50 20.47
C ASN A 867 18.95 -0.27 18.97
N GLN A 868 17.74 0.16 18.69
CA GLN A 868 17.22 0.43 17.34
C GLN A 868 17.33 1.92 16.93
N ASP A 869 17.97 2.75 17.72
CA ASP A 869 18.10 4.18 17.42
C ASP A 869 18.89 4.41 16.13
N VAL A 870 18.29 5.16 15.18
CA VAL A 870 18.91 5.62 13.95
C VAL A 870 18.59 7.10 13.80
N THR A 871 19.64 7.95 13.86
CA THR A 871 19.45 9.41 13.86
C THR A 871 19.10 9.94 12.49
N HIS A 872 19.87 9.57 11.48
CA HIS A 872 19.64 10.00 10.09
C HIS A 872 19.41 8.78 9.21
N GLU A 873 18.32 8.77 8.47
CA GLU A 873 18.05 7.75 7.47
C GLU A 873 17.55 8.39 6.18
N PHE A 874 18.23 8.13 5.08
CA PHE A 874 17.93 8.66 3.76
C PHE A 874 17.74 7.51 2.76
N LYS A 875 16.68 7.58 1.95
CA LYS A 875 16.35 6.55 0.96
C LYS A 875 15.95 7.18 -0.36
N ILE A 876 16.49 6.66 -1.45
CA ILE A 876 16.11 7.02 -2.81
C ILE A 876 15.63 5.75 -3.51
N VAL A 877 14.47 5.81 -4.10
CA VAL A 877 13.92 4.71 -4.92
C VAL A 877 13.55 5.26 -6.28
N GLY A 878 14.15 4.71 -7.32
CA GLY A 878 13.90 5.05 -8.71
C GLY A 878 13.38 3.84 -9.49
N LEU A 879 12.34 4.07 -10.31
CA LEU A 879 11.70 3.08 -11.16
C LEU A 879 11.63 3.64 -12.57
N TYR A 880 12.25 2.98 -13.53
CA TYR A 880 12.24 3.39 -14.94
C TYR A 880 11.68 2.31 -15.84
N LYS A 881 10.67 2.66 -16.62
CA LYS A 881 10.01 1.76 -17.55
C LYS A 881 10.43 2.06 -18.98
N TYR A 882 10.96 1.06 -19.64
CA TYR A 882 11.32 1.15 -21.06
C TYR A 882 10.83 -0.06 -21.84
N ARG A 883 9.80 0.12 -22.64
CA ARG A 883 9.16 -0.96 -23.42
C ARG A 883 8.74 -2.12 -22.49
N ARG A 884 9.37 -3.30 -22.62
CA ARG A 884 9.10 -4.51 -21.80
C ARG A 884 9.99 -4.61 -20.58
N TRP A 885 10.92 -3.67 -20.41
CA TRP A 885 11.83 -3.61 -19.30
C TRP A 885 11.30 -2.70 -18.20
N ASP A 886 11.33 -3.20 -16.99
CA ASP A 886 11.18 -2.42 -15.79
C ASP A 886 12.53 -2.42 -15.07
N PHE A 887 13.17 -1.26 -14.96
CA PHE A 887 14.40 -1.05 -14.21
C PHE A 887 14.09 -0.42 -12.87
N SER A 888 14.80 -0.84 -11.82
CA SER A 888 14.70 -0.18 -10.52
C SER A 888 16.04 -0.10 -9.82
N ALA A 889 16.15 0.93 -8.99
CA ALA A 889 17.28 1.14 -8.10
C ALA A 889 16.81 1.70 -6.78
N ASN A 890 17.38 1.25 -5.67
CA ASN A 890 17.21 1.84 -4.36
C ASN A 890 18.55 2.04 -3.68
N TRP A 891 18.76 3.23 -3.15
CA TRP A 891 19.89 3.56 -2.31
C TRP A 891 19.42 3.93 -0.91
N ILE A 892 20.11 3.36 0.09
CA ILE A 892 19.78 3.54 1.50
C ILE A 892 21.06 4.02 2.18
N TYR A 893 20.93 5.05 3.01
CA TYR A 893 21.93 5.50 3.96
C TYR A 893 21.31 5.63 5.35
N ALA A 894 21.98 5.14 6.38
CA ALA A 894 21.55 5.27 7.76
C ALA A 894 22.76 5.41 8.68
N THR A 895 22.67 6.27 9.69
CA THR A 895 23.66 6.34 10.77
C THR A 895 23.71 5.02 11.53
N GLY A 896 24.90 4.65 11.98
CA GLY A 896 25.13 3.41 12.68
C GLY A 896 24.30 3.28 13.98
N ARG A 897 23.80 2.06 14.25
CA ARG A 897 23.04 1.76 15.46
C ARG A 897 23.96 1.75 16.68
N PRO A 898 23.45 2.14 17.86
CA PRO A 898 24.22 2.08 19.10
C PRO A 898 24.37 0.65 19.61
N TYR A 899 25.47 0.40 20.31
CA TYR A 899 25.75 -0.86 20.98
C TYR A 899 26.62 -0.64 22.23
N THR A 900 26.63 -1.64 23.11
CA THR A 900 27.47 -1.67 24.30
C THR A 900 28.76 -2.45 24.00
N ALA A 901 29.92 -1.81 24.15
CA ALA A 901 31.19 -2.48 23.92
C ALA A 901 31.90 -2.80 25.26
N PRO A 902 32.69 -3.85 25.30
CA PRO A 902 33.62 -4.06 26.43
C PRO A 902 34.70 -2.98 26.47
N SER A 903 35.00 -2.47 27.64
CA SER A 903 36.08 -1.51 27.90
C SER A 903 37.35 -2.15 28.43
N GLY A 904 37.24 -3.36 28.93
CA GLY A 904 38.35 -4.15 29.49
C GLY A 904 37.98 -5.61 29.64
N ALA A 905 38.96 -6.45 29.86
CA ALA A 905 38.79 -7.85 30.21
C ALA A 905 39.62 -8.16 31.45
N TYR A 906 39.16 -9.06 32.30
CA TYR A 906 39.90 -9.59 33.42
C TYR A 906 39.54 -11.06 33.66
N SER A 907 40.50 -11.83 34.16
CA SER A 907 40.31 -13.23 34.52
C SER A 907 40.34 -13.44 36.01
N ILE A 908 39.42 -14.24 36.53
CA ILE A 908 39.40 -14.66 37.94
C ILE A 908 39.80 -16.15 37.97
N THR A 909 40.75 -16.47 38.78
CA THR A 909 41.08 -17.89 39.10
C THR A 909 40.14 -18.38 40.17
N LEU A 910 39.31 -19.35 39.85
CA LEU A 910 38.40 -19.98 40.79
C LEU A 910 39.17 -20.90 41.79
N LEU A 911 38.49 -21.29 42.88
CA LEU A 911 39.10 -22.10 43.93
C LEU A 911 39.57 -23.52 43.47
N ASP A 912 39.03 -23.98 42.35
CA ASP A 912 39.41 -25.22 41.67
C ASP A 912 40.61 -25.08 40.73
N GLY A 913 41.13 -23.82 40.61
CA GLY A 913 42.26 -23.51 39.71
C GLY A 913 41.83 -23.17 38.28
N THR A 914 40.54 -23.24 37.94
CA THR A 914 40.05 -22.82 36.64
C THR A 914 40.03 -21.30 36.51
N GLN A 915 40.35 -20.79 35.32
CA GLN A 915 40.27 -19.38 34.99
C GLN A 915 38.92 -19.08 34.30
N GLN A 916 38.24 -18.08 34.83
CA GLN A 916 37.01 -17.56 34.22
C GLN A 916 37.22 -16.12 33.84
N ASP A 917 36.94 -15.83 32.54
CA ASP A 917 37.13 -14.53 31.95
C ASP A 917 35.86 -13.69 32.03
N PHE A 918 36.03 -12.40 32.30
CA PHE A 918 34.95 -11.43 32.41
C PHE A 918 35.27 -10.18 31.61
N PHE A 919 34.22 -9.55 31.07
CA PHE A 919 34.29 -8.23 30.42
C PHE A 919 33.89 -7.14 31.42
N THR A 920 34.63 -6.05 31.42
CA THR A 920 34.14 -4.75 31.90
C THR A 920 33.51 -4.03 30.72
N VAL A 921 32.29 -3.53 30.85
CA VAL A 921 31.55 -2.93 29.75
C VAL A 921 31.46 -1.39 29.88
N THR A 922 31.39 -0.69 28.75
CA THR A 922 31.08 0.74 28.72
C THR A 922 29.66 1.02 29.16
N ALA A 923 29.29 2.30 29.29
CA ALA A 923 27.89 2.67 29.49
C ALA A 923 27.00 2.10 28.38
N LYS A 924 25.76 1.72 28.72
CA LYS A 924 24.78 1.10 27.84
C LYS A 924 24.64 1.90 26.53
N ASN A 925 24.84 1.24 25.39
CA ASN A 925 24.66 1.82 24.06
C ASN A 925 25.43 3.13 23.81
N SER A 926 26.61 3.29 24.43
CA SER A 926 27.40 4.53 24.33
C SER A 926 28.19 4.65 23.03
N ILE A 927 28.37 3.57 22.29
CA ILE A 927 29.15 3.52 21.03
C ILE A 927 28.21 3.22 19.86
N ARG A 928 28.54 3.74 18.66
CA ARG A 928 27.79 3.44 17.45
C ARG A 928 28.60 2.59 16.46
N LEU A 929 27.93 1.71 15.76
CA LEU A 929 28.46 1.04 14.58
C LEU A 929 28.77 2.08 13.48
N PRO A 930 29.65 1.78 12.53
CA PRO A 930 29.82 2.58 11.33
C PRO A 930 28.50 2.78 10.58
N ASP A 931 28.45 3.84 9.78
CA ASP A 931 27.28 4.16 8.98
C ASP A 931 26.95 3.05 7.98
N TYR A 932 25.69 2.78 7.83
CA TYR A 932 25.14 1.80 6.89
C TYR A 932 24.79 2.45 5.57
N HIS A 933 25.26 1.91 4.44
CA HIS A 933 24.74 2.31 3.15
C HIS A 933 24.80 1.19 2.11
N ARG A 934 23.83 1.17 1.19
CA ARG A 934 23.69 0.13 0.18
C ARG A 934 22.97 0.64 -1.06
N LEU A 935 23.43 0.22 -2.23
CA LEU A 935 22.75 0.40 -3.51
C LEU A 935 22.33 -0.96 -4.06
N ASP A 936 21.06 -1.11 -4.37
CA ASP A 936 20.52 -2.29 -5.02
C ASP A 936 19.91 -1.89 -6.37
N VAL A 937 20.08 -2.73 -7.40
CA VAL A 937 19.52 -2.50 -8.73
C VAL A 937 18.79 -3.75 -9.21
N SER A 938 17.78 -3.58 -10.05
CA SER A 938 17.17 -4.69 -10.75
C SER A 938 16.69 -4.32 -12.14
N ALA A 939 16.59 -5.34 -13.00
CA ALA A 939 16.03 -5.28 -14.34
C ALA A 939 15.08 -6.46 -14.53
N SER A 940 13.84 -6.18 -14.89
CA SER A 940 12.79 -7.18 -15.12
C SER A 940 12.27 -7.09 -16.54
N TYR A 941 12.22 -8.22 -17.25
CA TYR A 941 11.71 -8.34 -18.61
C TYR A 941 10.39 -9.09 -18.64
N LYS A 942 9.35 -8.50 -19.27
CA LYS A 942 8.02 -9.12 -19.41
C LYS A 942 7.98 -10.09 -20.57
N LEU A 943 7.61 -11.32 -20.28
CA LEU A 943 7.36 -12.37 -21.24
C LEU A 943 5.91 -12.28 -21.73
N LEU A 944 5.71 -12.17 -23.04
CA LEU A 944 4.38 -12.09 -23.64
C LEU A 944 4.14 -13.33 -24.50
N MET A 945 2.96 -13.93 -24.37
CA MET A 945 2.47 -15.02 -25.22
C MET A 945 1.56 -14.48 -26.32
N GLY A 946 1.71 -14.98 -27.57
CA GLY A 946 0.93 -14.58 -28.74
C GLY A 946 1.81 -14.20 -29.94
N LYS A 947 1.26 -14.20 -31.17
CA LYS A 947 2.01 -13.88 -32.39
C LYS A 947 2.51 -12.44 -32.39
N ARG A 948 3.69 -12.19 -32.97
CA ARG A 948 4.25 -10.84 -33.11
C ARG A 948 3.39 -10.04 -34.07
N GLY A 949 2.77 -8.96 -33.60
CA GLY A 949 1.78 -8.17 -34.37
C GLY A 949 0.33 -8.37 -33.91
N ASP A 950 0.04 -9.40 -33.11
CA ASP A 950 -1.27 -9.56 -32.52
C ASP A 950 -1.43 -8.65 -31.30
N ASN A 951 -2.46 -7.81 -31.33
CA ASN A 951 -2.82 -6.87 -30.28
C ASN A 951 -3.31 -7.57 -29.00
N ARG A 952 -3.53 -8.89 -29.02
CA ARG A 952 -4.05 -9.71 -27.90
C ARG A 952 -2.97 -10.47 -27.14
N ARG A 953 -1.70 -10.00 -27.15
CA ARG A 953 -0.64 -10.66 -26.39
C ARG A 953 -0.93 -10.61 -24.90
N ARG A 954 -0.92 -11.79 -24.25
CA ARG A 954 -1.06 -11.92 -22.81
C ARG A 954 0.31 -11.94 -22.13
N GLU A 955 0.40 -11.36 -20.92
CA GLU A 955 1.59 -11.51 -20.08
C GLU A 955 1.66 -12.95 -19.58
N LEU A 956 2.69 -13.69 -19.99
CA LEU A 956 2.99 -15.05 -19.54
C LEU A 956 3.77 -15.03 -18.22
N GLY A 957 4.58 -14.01 -17.99
CA GLY A 957 5.42 -13.90 -16.82
C GLY A 957 6.52 -12.87 -16.94
N THR A 958 7.49 -12.94 -16.05
CA THR A 958 8.64 -12.04 -15.98
C THR A 958 9.92 -12.80 -15.72
N VAL A 959 11.03 -12.34 -16.31
CA VAL A 959 12.39 -12.72 -15.95
C VAL A 959 13.02 -11.51 -15.30
N SER A 960 13.55 -11.66 -14.09
CA SER A 960 14.13 -10.58 -13.32
C SER A 960 15.56 -10.92 -12.90
N PHE A 961 16.43 -9.95 -13.02
CA PHE A 961 17.78 -9.99 -12.48
C PHE A 961 17.93 -8.85 -11.49
N SER A 962 18.47 -9.13 -10.30
CA SER A 962 18.73 -8.14 -9.26
C SER A 962 20.15 -8.28 -8.75
N LEU A 963 20.76 -7.16 -8.39
CA LEU A 963 22.07 -7.11 -7.78
C LEU A 963 21.96 -6.28 -6.51
N PHE A 964 22.17 -6.92 -5.39
CA PHE A 964 22.20 -6.31 -4.07
C PHE A 964 23.59 -5.84 -3.72
N ASN A 965 23.69 -4.71 -3.02
CA ASN A 965 24.95 -4.13 -2.57
C ASN A 965 25.99 -4.00 -3.70
N VAL A 966 25.60 -3.30 -4.76
CA VAL A 966 26.31 -3.22 -6.05
C VAL A 966 27.79 -2.85 -5.91
N TYR A 967 28.15 -2.03 -4.93
CA TYR A 967 29.51 -1.57 -4.68
C TYR A 967 30.20 -2.31 -3.52
N ASP A 968 29.64 -3.46 -3.08
CA ASP A 968 30.20 -4.38 -2.08
C ASP A 968 30.61 -3.73 -0.76
N HIS A 969 29.82 -2.78 -0.27
CA HIS A 969 30.12 -2.14 1.01
C HIS A 969 29.97 -3.13 2.18
N HIS A 970 30.95 -3.17 3.07
CA HIS A 970 30.95 -4.06 4.22
C HIS A 970 30.17 -3.45 5.38
N ASN A 971 28.86 -3.51 5.31
CA ASN A 971 27.96 -3.08 6.38
C ASN A 971 28.10 -4.02 7.56
N ILE A 972 28.40 -3.47 8.75
CA ILE A 972 28.55 -4.28 9.97
C ILE A 972 27.19 -4.61 10.55
N TRP A 973 26.92 -5.89 10.77
CA TRP A 973 25.73 -6.38 11.47
C TRP A 973 25.86 -6.20 12.96
N TYR A 974 26.91 -6.82 13.55
CA TYR A 974 27.29 -6.68 14.96
C TYR A 974 28.77 -6.94 15.13
N LYS A 975 29.30 -6.55 16.30
CA LYS A 975 30.65 -6.85 16.71
C LYS A 975 30.62 -7.96 17.73
N GLN A 976 31.46 -8.97 17.55
CA GLN A 976 31.70 -10.04 18.51
C GLN A 976 32.98 -9.78 19.25
N PHE A 977 32.96 -10.03 20.54
CA PHE A 977 34.12 -9.85 21.42
C PHE A 977 34.48 -11.19 22.07
N THR A 978 35.76 -11.50 22.05
CA THR A 978 36.33 -12.67 22.72
C THR A 978 37.56 -12.26 23.52
N ILE A 979 37.82 -12.94 24.63
CA ILE A 979 39.03 -12.70 25.40
C ILE A 979 40.07 -13.69 24.90
N GLN A 980 41.24 -13.19 24.48
CA GLN A 980 42.35 -13.98 24.03
C GLN A 980 43.65 -13.40 24.64
N ASP A 981 44.42 -14.22 25.29
CA ASP A 981 45.68 -13.85 25.92
C ASP A 981 45.56 -12.58 26.83
N GLY A 982 44.46 -12.48 27.59
CA GLY A 982 44.18 -11.34 28.49
C GLY A 982 43.78 -10.05 27.79
N GLY A 983 43.68 -10.04 26.45
CA GLY A 983 43.20 -8.94 25.62
C GLY A 983 41.81 -9.17 25.05
N ILE A 984 41.19 -8.10 24.55
CA ILE A 984 39.90 -8.17 23.84
C ILE A 984 40.17 -8.26 22.34
N LEU A 985 39.75 -9.37 21.76
CA LEU A 985 39.70 -9.53 20.30
C LEU A 985 38.33 -9.11 19.79
N GLU A 986 38.27 -8.05 18.97
CA GLU A 986 37.06 -7.58 18.30
C GLU A 986 36.96 -8.19 16.90
N THR A 987 35.84 -8.81 16.58
CA THR A 987 35.53 -9.37 15.27
C THR A 987 34.28 -8.70 14.68
N ASN A 988 34.41 -8.13 13.48
CA ASN A 988 33.29 -7.54 12.78
C ASN A 988 32.52 -8.61 11.98
N ILE A 989 31.25 -8.79 12.29
CA ILE A 989 30.34 -9.64 11.52
C ILE A 989 29.56 -8.75 10.57
N ASN A 990 29.79 -8.94 9.25
CA ASN A 990 29.21 -8.11 8.21
C ASN A 990 27.93 -8.74 7.65
N TYR A 991 27.02 -7.88 7.20
CA TYR A 991 25.89 -8.28 6.35
C TYR A 991 26.35 -8.82 4.99
N LEU A 992 25.41 -9.16 4.11
CA LEU A 992 25.72 -9.69 2.79
C LEU A 992 26.50 -8.63 1.97
N GLY A 993 27.55 -9.07 1.27
CA GLY A 993 28.21 -8.27 0.22
C GLY A 993 27.42 -8.25 -1.06
N ILE A 994 28.12 -8.11 -2.18
CA ILE A 994 27.50 -8.16 -3.50
C ILE A 994 26.77 -9.48 -3.70
N THR A 995 25.46 -9.42 -3.94
CA THR A 995 24.59 -10.60 -4.01
C THR A 995 23.74 -10.56 -5.27
N PRO A 996 24.08 -11.33 -6.31
CA PRO A 996 23.24 -11.46 -7.50
C PRO A 996 22.04 -12.35 -7.23
N ASN A 997 20.93 -12.05 -7.87
CA ASN A 997 19.73 -12.87 -7.83
C ASN A 997 19.04 -12.91 -9.19
N PHE A 998 18.50 -14.07 -9.53
CA PHE A 998 17.71 -14.33 -10.72
C PHE A 998 16.35 -14.90 -10.32
N THR A 999 15.28 -14.40 -10.93
CA THR A 999 13.92 -14.90 -10.69
C THR A 999 13.15 -15.06 -11.99
N LEU A 1000 12.55 -16.22 -12.18
CA LEU A 1000 11.59 -16.51 -13.24
C LEU A 1000 10.20 -16.64 -12.62
N SER A 1001 9.26 -15.81 -13.08
CA SER A 1001 7.86 -15.87 -12.67
C SER A 1001 6.98 -16.18 -13.86
N LEU A 1002 6.16 -17.22 -13.79
CA LEU A 1002 5.23 -17.62 -14.83
C LEU A 1002 3.78 -17.62 -14.30
N LYS A 1003 2.85 -17.17 -15.14
CA LYS A 1003 1.40 -17.15 -14.85
C LYS A 1003 0.66 -17.78 -16.01
N LEU A 1004 0.02 -18.90 -15.76
CA LEU A 1004 -0.79 -19.64 -16.71
C LEU A 1004 -2.27 -19.38 -16.39
N ARG A 1005 -3.02 -18.94 -17.40
CA ARG A 1005 -4.44 -18.62 -17.32
C ARG A 1005 -5.23 -19.46 -18.31
#